data_7865e5d55760ecef19f83ce3284f1160
#
_entry.id   7865e5d55760ecef19f83ce3284f1160
#
_cell.length_a   1.000
_cell.length_b   1.000
_cell.length_c   1.000
_cell.angle_alpha   90.00
_cell.angle_beta   90.00
_cell.angle_gamma   90.00
#
_symmetry.space_group_name_H-M   'P 1'
#
loop_
_entity.id
_entity.type
_entity.pdbx_description
1 polymer ?
#
loop_
_entity_poly.entity_id
_entity_poly.type
_entity_poly.pdbx_seq_one_letter_code
_entity_poly.pdbx_strand_id
1 'polypeptide(L)'
;MRLLVSCVFCLSLYFSGSAQQLDQVKIDGLYLGTLDKVLDQISGETGIKFIFVREKLSKYNFDSRLFDLPVSDFLNQLGKRYHVKYYQDASGAVNLLDQFALVDDKVISARPTATNKQFAAVRNNLEVTGSIKDKTTGESLPFVTMQVRGSSISASANVDGYFSLLEVPSDTSTIVFSYLGYDPTVIQLTPETKTDNIIIEMDQAAVRLDAVIISSQKELTTGAFQSNEKVSMIKMTPSKITDLPNAGERDILRSFQLMPGVSAANENSAGLYVRGGTPDQSLVLYDGFTVYNVDHLFGYFSAFNYNAIKDVQLYKGGFESKFGGRISSVAEITAKEGNQRQSNIGGDLSLLSLNLFAEAPVGEKFTVFAAARTSYQGSLYSKIFDNYNGTNGATSSVVPGGAGIGNRFANFGSTVSSYFYDLNSKVTYRPSDKDIISWSVYNGTDDMDNSRKIDSKTFFASANLFFNTNINDRTKWGNAGTSMKWSRRWNSKLYSNTLISYSRYFSRRDRSNETTIERSTGPVATKTGILENNNLSDFSFKSDNEYKLNVSNTLEFGVMITKNDIKYTYSQNDTTSVINNKNSGITYSGYFQDRVGLLKNRLMVVPGLRYNYFDVTKSSYAEPRLSINYQLNKQVTLKGATGRYYQFAKRVVREDILQGSRDFWALADDSKLPVSYANHFIFGASYETGQFLFDVEAYYKQLYGLSEYSLRFTPSFGKINYNESFYQGTGETRGIDFLLQKKSGAYNGWIGYTLSQTTNTFPVYQLKPYLASQNVRHEFKSINMYTYRHWDFSVTFFYASGKPYTAPGGGYGVTLLDGNITNFTSVTTKNGLQLPDYHRMDAAITYHWNSGRGSANSVGLSFFNLYDQKNVWYKDYQVVNGQLIETNVYYLGFTPNLTLSWKLK
;
A
#
# COMPACT_ATOMS: atom_id res chain seq x y z
N MET A 1 -19.10 -23.54 -19.91
CA MET A 1 -17.63 -23.55 -19.76
C MET A 1 -16.86 -24.03 -20.99
N ARG A 2 -17.48 -24.61 -22.02
CA ARG A 2 -16.82 -24.98 -23.31
C ARG A 2 -16.93 -23.91 -24.41
N LEU A 3 -17.78 -22.90 -24.27
CA LEU A 3 -17.98 -21.81 -25.25
C LEU A 3 -17.10 -20.56 -25.02
N LEU A 4 -16.51 -20.40 -23.84
CA LEU A 4 -15.62 -19.26 -23.53
C LEU A 4 -14.15 -19.49 -23.90
N VAL A 5 -13.73 -20.72 -24.11
CA VAL A 5 -12.37 -21.08 -24.54
C VAL A 5 -12.17 -20.96 -26.03
N SER A 6 -13.25 -21.06 -26.83
CA SER A 6 -13.17 -20.91 -28.29
C SER A 6 -13.09 -19.47 -28.80
N CYS A 7 -13.53 -18.48 -28.02
CA CYS A 7 -13.46 -17.07 -28.45
C CYS A 7 -12.10 -16.41 -28.20
N VAL A 8 -11.27 -16.95 -27.28
CA VAL A 8 -9.93 -16.40 -27.03
C VAL A 8 -8.89 -16.92 -28.03
N PHE A 9 -9.16 -18.06 -28.72
CA PHE A 9 -8.24 -18.65 -29.70
C PHE A 9 -8.47 -18.17 -31.13
N CYS A 10 -9.61 -17.52 -31.44
CA CYS A 10 -9.91 -17.01 -32.78
C CYS A 10 -9.50 -15.54 -33.05
N LEU A 11 -8.98 -14.83 -32.04
CA LEU A 11 -8.50 -13.42 -32.20
C LEU A 11 -6.98 -13.28 -32.38
N SER A 12 -6.24 -14.38 -32.48
CA SER A 12 -4.77 -14.37 -32.66
C SER A 12 -4.31 -14.75 -34.07
N LEU A 13 -5.20 -14.84 -35.08
CA LEU A 13 -4.85 -15.32 -36.42
C LEU A 13 -5.23 -14.37 -37.57
N TYR A 14 -5.12 -13.06 -37.40
CA TYR A 14 -5.07 -12.13 -38.53
C TYR A 14 -4.22 -10.91 -38.17
N PHE A 15 -2.95 -10.95 -38.52
CA PHE A 15 -2.04 -9.88 -38.95
C PHE A 15 -0.60 -10.40 -38.92
N SER A 16 -0.29 -11.32 -39.84
CA SER A 16 1.11 -11.51 -40.25
C SER A 16 1.29 -10.75 -41.58
N GLY A 17 1.45 -9.44 -41.48
CA GLY A 17 2.13 -8.67 -42.48
C GLY A 17 3.60 -9.09 -42.46
N SER A 18 4.07 -9.82 -43.45
CA SER A 18 5.49 -10.13 -43.62
C SER A 18 6.23 -8.82 -43.82
N ALA A 19 7.01 -8.39 -42.81
CA ALA A 19 7.99 -7.32 -42.99
C ALA A 19 8.94 -7.71 -44.10
N GLN A 20 8.99 -6.92 -45.18
CA GLN A 20 9.96 -7.11 -46.25
C GLN A 20 11.39 -7.02 -45.68
N GLN A 21 12.20 -8.06 -45.86
CA GLN A 21 13.59 -8.03 -45.39
C GLN A 21 14.38 -7.05 -46.26
N LEU A 22 14.92 -5.96 -45.70
CA LEU A 22 15.64 -4.89 -46.43
C LEU A 22 16.88 -5.39 -47.20
N ASP A 23 17.43 -6.52 -46.79
CA ASP A 23 18.58 -7.19 -47.43
C ASP A 23 18.19 -7.89 -48.75
N GLN A 24 16.92 -8.20 -48.94
CA GLN A 24 16.42 -8.88 -50.15
C GLN A 24 15.89 -7.92 -51.23
N VAL A 25 15.58 -6.66 -50.85
CA VAL A 25 15.13 -5.63 -51.76
C VAL A 25 16.34 -4.84 -52.28
N LYS A 26 16.54 -4.83 -53.57
CA LYS A 26 17.64 -4.18 -54.25
C LYS A 26 17.19 -2.97 -55.04
N ILE A 27 18.04 -1.94 -55.12
CA ILE A 27 17.81 -0.74 -55.88
C ILE A 27 18.87 -0.63 -56.98
N ASP A 28 18.41 -0.29 -58.17
CA ASP A 28 19.26 -0.13 -59.37
C ASP A 28 18.76 1.11 -60.15
N GLY A 29 19.55 2.18 -60.17
CA GLY A 29 19.13 3.40 -60.84
C GLY A 29 20.08 4.57 -60.65
N LEU A 30 19.83 5.64 -61.39
CA LEU A 30 20.48 6.93 -61.17
C LEU A 30 19.58 7.81 -60.31
N TYR A 31 20.01 8.13 -59.07
CA TYR A 31 19.27 8.94 -58.14
C TYR A 31 19.91 10.31 -57.97
N LEU A 32 19.17 11.34 -58.41
CA LEU A 32 19.65 12.75 -58.42
C LEU A 32 18.64 13.66 -57.72
N GLY A 33 19.13 14.48 -56.81
CA GLY A 33 18.33 15.51 -56.14
C GLY A 33 18.45 15.51 -54.62
N THR A 34 17.52 16.15 -53.98
CA THR A 34 17.52 16.20 -52.49
C THR A 34 17.14 14.85 -51.89
N LEU A 35 17.73 14.52 -50.74
CA LEU A 35 17.63 13.19 -50.12
C LEU A 35 16.18 12.78 -49.82
N ASP A 36 15.32 13.73 -49.48
CA ASP A 36 13.89 13.48 -49.31
C ASP A 36 13.23 12.99 -50.59
N LYS A 37 13.55 13.59 -51.77
CA LYS A 37 13.01 13.16 -53.06
C LYS A 37 13.57 11.80 -53.49
N VAL A 38 14.85 11.55 -53.23
CA VAL A 38 15.47 10.26 -53.50
C VAL A 38 14.83 9.14 -52.69
N LEU A 39 14.54 9.35 -51.43
CA LEU A 39 13.84 8.39 -50.61
C LEU A 39 12.40 8.17 -51.06
N ASP A 40 11.68 9.21 -51.51
CA ASP A 40 10.36 9.09 -52.09
C ASP A 40 10.41 8.26 -53.40
N GLN A 41 11.42 8.48 -54.26
CA GLN A 41 11.62 7.71 -55.49
C GLN A 41 11.88 6.21 -55.17
N ILE A 42 12.82 5.93 -54.25
CA ILE A 42 13.11 4.55 -53.84
C ILE A 42 11.87 3.91 -53.20
N SER A 43 11.06 4.67 -52.40
CA SER A 43 9.81 4.19 -51.85
C SER A 43 8.82 3.76 -52.95
N GLY A 44 8.72 4.54 -54.04
CA GLY A 44 7.86 4.24 -55.19
C GLY A 44 8.32 3.01 -55.97
N GLU A 45 9.63 2.81 -56.11
CA GLU A 45 10.24 1.71 -56.84
C GLU A 45 10.22 0.38 -56.06
N THR A 46 10.41 0.43 -54.74
CA THR A 46 10.60 -0.76 -53.90
C THR A 46 9.39 -1.14 -53.10
N GLY A 47 8.42 -0.22 -52.94
CA GLY A 47 7.27 -0.39 -52.06
C GLY A 47 7.60 -0.26 -50.55
N ILE A 48 8.86 0.04 -50.21
CA ILE A 48 9.28 0.26 -48.84
C ILE A 48 8.89 1.68 -48.41
N LYS A 49 8.08 1.78 -47.36
CA LYS A 49 7.68 3.09 -46.81
C LYS A 49 8.78 3.69 -45.92
N PHE A 50 9.27 4.87 -46.27
CA PHE A 50 10.21 5.65 -45.46
C PHE A 50 9.45 6.71 -44.66
N ILE A 51 9.73 6.80 -43.37
CA ILE A 51 9.19 7.80 -42.46
C ILE A 51 10.32 8.70 -41.97
N PHE A 52 10.24 9.99 -42.32
CA PHE A 52 11.25 10.98 -42.00
C PHE A 52 10.70 12.40 -41.93
N VAL A 53 11.47 13.33 -41.33
CA VAL A 53 11.12 14.75 -41.30
C VAL A 53 11.65 15.41 -42.59
N ARG A 54 10.76 15.74 -43.52
CA ARG A 54 11.04 16.24 -44.86
C ARG A 54 11.94 17.48 -44.87
N GLU A 55 11.64 18.46 -44.01
CA GLU A 55 12.39 19.74 -43.92
C GLU A 55 13.88 19.55 -43.57
N LYS A 56 14.23 18.46 -42.92
CA LYS A 56 15.60 18.16 -42.53
C LYS A 56 16.39 17.45 -43.62
N LEU A 57 15.73 16.54 -44.36
CA LEU A 57 16.38 15.78 -45.42
C LEU A 57 16.49 16.53 -46.74
N SER A 58 15.62 17.49 -47.00
CA SER A 58 15.68 18.33 -48.21
C SER A 58 16.92 19.22 -48.31
N LYS A 59 17.71 19.35 -47.23
CA LYS A 59 18.99 20.13 -47.21
C LYS A 59 20.17 19.32 -47.76
N TYR A 60 20.04 18.02 -47.97
CA TYR A 60 21.10 17.14 -48.41
C TYR A 60 20.85 16.72 -49.84
N ASN A 61 21.85 16.88 -50.73
CA ASN A 61 21.82 16.40 -52.09
C ASN A 61 22.48 15.02 -52.16
N PHE A 62 21.79 14.11 -52.84
CA PHE A 62 22.28 12.77 -53.13
C PHE A 62 22.29 12.56 -54.63
N ASP A 63 23.50 12.52 -55.22
CA ASP A 63 23.73 12.31 -56.62
C ASP A 63 24.63 11.09 -56.77
N SER A 64 24.01 9.92 -56.98
CA SER A 64 24.77 8.69 -57.14
C SER A 64 24.00 7.67 -58.03
N ARG A 65 24.77 6.92 -58.81
CA ARG A 65 24.23 5.73 -59.49
C ARG A 65 24.44 4.52 -58.58
N LEU A 66 23.36 3.85 -58.27
CA LEU A 66 23.36 2.62 -57.46
C LEU A 66 23.15 1.42 -58.39
N PHE A 67 23.97 0.38 -58.22
CA PHE A 67 23.87 -0.82 -59.02
C PHE A 67 23.58 -2.01 -58.15
N ASP A 68 22.41 -2.66 -58.31
CA ASP A 68 21.98 -3.89 -57.64
C ASP A 68 22.31 -3.87 -56.09
N LEU A 69 22.09 -2.68 -55.45
CA LEU A 69 22.47 -2.44 -54.08
C LEU A 69 21.28 -2.80 -53.15
N PRO A 70 21.46 -3.66 -52.12
CA PRO A 70 20.42 -3.89 -51.10
C PRO A 70 20.03 -2.59 -50.36
N VAL A 71 18.72 -2.44 -50.10
CA VAL A 71 18.22 -1.23 -49.39
C VAL A 71 18.87 -1.08 -48.02
N SER A 72 19.19 -2.17 -47.33
CA SER A 72 19.94 -2.15 -46.05
C SER A 72 21.32 -1.51 -46.22
N ASP A 73 22.04 -1.84 -47.29
CA ASP A 73 23.37 -1.28 -47.58
C ASP A 73 23.29 0.20 -47.99
N PHE A 74 22.27 0.57 -48.75
CA PHE A 74 21.97 1.96 -49.04
C PHE A 74 21.72 2.78 -47.77
N LEU A 75 20.90 2.30 -46.86
CA LEU A 75 20.64 2.96 -45.58
C LEU A 75 21.87 3.03 -44.69
N ASN A 76 22.72 2.00 -44.72
CA ASN A 76 24.03 2.02 -44.04
C ASN A 76 24.98 3.06 -44.64
N GLN A 77 24.96 3.26 -45.95
CA GLN A 77 25.72 4.31 -46.59
C GLN A 77 25.21 5.72 -46.24
N LEU A 78 23.88 5.90 -46.18
CA LEU A 78 23.28 7.12 -45.65
C LEU A 78 23.72 7.40 -44.20
N GLY A 79 23.75 6.36 -43.37
CA GLY A 79 24.24 6.42 -42.01
C GLY A 79 25.67 6.88 -41.89
N LYS A 80 26.56 6.41 -42.76
CA LYS A 80 27.99 6.82 -42.80
C LYS A 80 28.18 8.20 -43.36
N ARG A 81 27.43 8.60 -44.40
CA ARG A 81 27.62 9.88 -45.13
C ARG A 81 26.91 11.05 -44.46
N TYR A 82 25.71 10.82 -43.89
CA TYR A 82 24.87 11.87 -43.32
C TYR A 82 24.57 11.67 -41.82
N HIS A 83 25.19 10.68 -41.19
CA HIS A 83 24.98 10.32 -39.78
C HIS A 83 23.51 10.01 -39.40
N VAL A 84 22.74 9.49 -40.37
CA VAL A 84 21.34 9.08 -40.20
C VAL A 84 21.27 7.67 -39.62
N LYS A 85 20.52 7.46 -38.57
CA LYS A 85 20.18 6.13 -38.09
C LYS A 85 18.81 5.74 -38.62
N TYR A 86 18.60 4.46 -38.92
CA TYR A 86 17.32 3.94 -39.34
C TYR A 86 16.91 2.69 -38.55
N TYR A 87 15.63 2.44 -38.48
CA TYR A 87 15.07 1.18 -38.01
C TYR A 87 13.80 0.85 -38.80
N GLN A 88 13.53 -0.44 -38.98
CA GLN A 88 12.28 -0.93 -39.59
C GLN A 88 11.28 -1.25 -38.50
N ASP A 89 10.06 -0.72 -38.58
CA ASP A 89 9.02 -0.99 -37.62
C ASP A 89 8.24 -2.29 -37.92
N ALA A 90 7.33 -2.67 -37.02
CA ALA A 90 6.53 -3.91 -37.18
C ALA A 90 5.61 -3.90 -38.40
N SER A 91 5.34 -2.75 -39.02
CA SER A 91 4.59 -2.61 -40.26
C SER A 91 5.46 -2.76 -41.51
N GLY A 92 6.79 -2.89 -41.36
CA GLY A 92 7.76 -2.95 -42.44
C GLY A 92 8.22 -1.57 -42.91
N ALA A 93 7.74 -0.46 -42.33
CA ALA A 93 8.20 0.88 -42.69
C ALA A 93 9.58 1.21 -42.09
N VAL A 94 10.40 1.93 -42.85
CA VAL A 94 11.73 2.34 -42.44
C VAL A 94 11.70 3.75 -41.89
N ASN A 95 11.96 3.89 -40.59
CA ASN A 95 12.01 5.16 -39.89
C ASN A 95 13.44 5.68 -39.86
N LEU A 96 13.66 6.92 -40.30
CA LEU A 96 14.95 7.59 -40.32
C LEU A 96 15.04 8.58 -39.15
N LEU A 97 15.99 8.35 -38.23
CA LEU A 97 16.11 9.09 -36.97
C LEU A 97 17.06 10.27 -37.09
N ASP A 98 16.64 11.38 -36.56
CA ASP A 98 17.32 12.66 -36.50
C ASP A 98 18.55 12.66 -35.59
N GLN A 99 19.73 12.51 -36.14
CA GLN A 99 20.97 12.98 -35.51
C GLN A 99 21.82 13.68 -36.57
N PHE A 100 21.32 14.80 -37.11
CA PHE A 100 22.09 15.64 -38.01
C PHE A 100 22.95 16.61 -37.20
N ALA A 101 24.20 16.21 -36.84
CA ALA A 101 25.21 17.15 -36.51
C ALA A 101 25.75 17.69 -37.83
N LEU A 102 25.55 18.97 -38.12
CA LEU A 102 26.24 19.67 -39.22
C LEU A 102 27.73 19.62 -38.92
N VAL A 103 28.48 18.82 -39.66
CA VAL A 103 29.91 19.06 -39.85
C VAL A 103 29.98 20.10 -40.92
N ASP A 104 30.26 21.37 -40.55
CA ASP A 104 30.58 22.45 -41.50
C ASP A 104 31.81 22.04 -42.30
N ASP A 105 31.62 21.71 -43.59
CA ASP A 105 32.70 21.56 -44.56
C ASP A 105 33.30 22.94 -44.91
N LYS A 106 34.04 23.54 -43.98
CA LYS A 106 35.09 24.52 -44.27
C LYS A 106 36.42 23.80 -44.12
N VAL A 107 36.90 23.29 -45.21
CA VAL A 107 38.32 22.93 -45.38
C VAL A 107 39.11 24.21 -45.28
N ILE A 108 39.54 24.60 -44.11
CA ILE A 108 40.62 25.52 -43.88
C ILE A 108 41.87 24.64 -43.76
N SER A 109 42.71 24.70 -44.79
CA SER A 109 44.09 24.21 -44.72
C SER A 109 44.85 25.06 -43.71
N ALA A 110 44.84 24.67 -42.46
CA ALA A 110 45.77 25.19 -41.45
C ALA A 110 46.61 24.00 -40.97
N ARG A 111 47.93 24.14 -41.17
CA ARG A 111 48.92 23.27 -40.56
C ARG A 111 48.57 23.04 -39.08
N PRO A 112 48.70 21.84 -38.57
CA PRO A 112 48.45 21.60 -37.16
C PRO A 112 49.57 22.22 -36.34
N THR A 113 49.34 23.36 -35.75
CA THR A 113 50.06 23.75 -34.54
C THR A 113 49.64 22.73 -33.48
N ALA A 114 50.57 21.91 -33.07
CA ALA A 114 50.39 20.98 -31.96
C ALA A 114 50.12 21.76 -30.68
N THR A 115 48.85 22.04 -30.43
CA THR A 115 48.38 22.30 -29.07
C THR A 115 48.24 20.95 -28.41
N ASN A 116 49.16 20.69 -27.50
CA ASN A 116 49.06 19.59 -26.52
C ASN A 116 47.73 19.74 -25.75
N LYS A 117 46.61 19.29 -26.32
CA LYS A 117 45.51 18.85 -25.49
C LYS A 117 45.99 17.58 -24.83
N GLN A 118 46.50 17.67 -23.62
CA GLN A 118 46.57 16.51 -22.72
C GLN A 118 45.22 15.83 -22.80
N PHE A 119 45.15 14.67 -23.47
CA PHE A 119 44.03 13.76 -23.29
C PHE A 119 43.97 13.49 -21.80
N ALA A 120 42.95 14.00 -21.12
CA ALA A 120 42.71 13.64 -19.73
C ALA A 120 42.68 12.11 -19.65
N ALA A 121 43.59 11.55 -18.86
CA ALA A 121 43.65 10.09 -18.70
C ALA A 121 42.25 9.58 -18.31
N VAL A 122 41.73 8.57 -19.03
CA VAL A 122 40.43 7.95 -18.71
C VAL A 122 40.51 7.48 -17.28
N ARG A 123 39.66 8.04 -16.43
CA ARG A 123 39.54 7.64 -15.02
C ARG A 123 38.72 6.37 -14.96
N ASN A 124 39.28 5.33 -14.33
CA ASN A 124 38.62 4.04 -14.14
C ASN A 124 38.29 3.85 -12.67
N ASN A 125 37.34 2.96 -12.39
CA ASN A 125 36.94 2.57 -11.02
C ASN A 125 36.47 3.77 -10.20
N LEU A 126 35.50 4.51 -10.74
CA LEU A 126 35.02 5.74 -10.13
C LEU A 126 33.95 5.47 -9.06
N GLU A 127 33.93 6.34 -8.06
CA GLU A 127 32.81 6.46 -7.13
C GLU A 127 31.90 7.60 -7.62
N VAL A 128 30.63 7.28 -7.88
CA VAL A 128 29.61 8.25 -8.28
C VAL A 128 28.56 8.38 -7.20
N THR A 129 28.48 9.54 -6.59
CA THR A 129 27.56 9.80 -5.48
C THR A 129 26.66 10.99 -5.79
N GLY A 130 25.46 11.00 -5.20
CA GLY A 130 24.55 12.10 -5.41
C GLY A 130 23.18 11.94 -4.75
N SER A 131 22.27 12.79 -5.18
CA SER A 131 20.87 12.77 -4.77
C SER A 131 19.94 12.80 -5.99
N ILE A 132 18.80 12.12 -5.87
CA ILE A 132 17.81 12.03 -6.94
C ILE A 132 16.58 12.83 -6.49
N LYS A 133 16.08 13.69 -7.38
CA LYS A 133 15.00 14.63 -7.09
C LYS A 133 13.94 14.62 -8.18
N ASP A 134 12.71 14.92 -7.80
CA ASP A 134 11.66 15.29 -8.73
C ASP A 134 11.99 16.64 -9.39
N LYS A 135 11.99 16.70 -10.70
CA LYS A 135 12.37 17.90 -11.46
C LYS A 135 11.39 19.05 -11.25
N THR A 136 10.12 18.77 -11.02
CA THR A 136 9.07 19.77 -10.84
C THR A 136 9.06 20.36 -9.43
N THR A 137 9.20 19.51 -8.42
CA THR A 137 9.08 19.90 -7.02
C THR A 137 10.40 20.05 -6.30
N GLY A 138 11.49 19.45 -6.83
CA GLY A 138 12.77 19.36 -6.14
C GLY A 138 12.79 18.36 -4.98
N GLU A 139 11.67 17.69 -4.70
CA GLU A 139 11.53 16.71 -3.61
C GLU A 139 12.43 15.50 -3.87
N SER A 140 13.07 14.98 -2.83
CA SER A 140 13.93 13.79 -2.94
C SER A 140 13.13 12.56 -3.33
N LEU A 141 13.63 11.74 -4.27
CA LEU A 141 13.00 10.50 -4.72
C LEU A 141 13.63 9.29 -4.06
N PRO A 142 12.91 8.58 -3.15
CA PRO A 142 13.44 7.42 -2.46
C PRO A 142 13.46 6.19 -3.36
N PHE A 143 14.43 5.30 -3.12
CA PHE A 143 14.47 3.97 -3.72
C PHE A 143 14.46 3.95 -5.26
N VAL A 144 15.02 4.98 -5.89
CA VAL A 144 15.26 4.99 -7.34
C VAL A 144 16.32 3.96 -7.67
N THR A 145 16.05 3.06 -8.62
CA THR A 145 17.03 2.09 -9.09
C THR A 145 17.93 2.72 -10.15
N MET A 146 19.21 2.45 -10.07
CA MET A 146 20.21 2.90 -11.04
C MET A 146 21.06 1.72 -11.51
N GLN A 147 21.42 1.77 -12.80
CA GLN A 147 22.25 0.75 -13.44
C GLN A 147 23.27 1.37 -14.37
N VAL A 148 24.51 0.91 -14.32
CA VAL A 148 25.53 1.23 -15.30
C VAL A 148 25.30 0.37 -16.55
N ARG A 149 25.04 1.04 -17.70
CA ARG A 149 24.72 0.38 -18.97
C ARG A 149 25.86 -0.55 -19.41
N GLY A 150 25.51 -1.76 -19.80
CA GLY A 150 26.50 -2.75 -20.24
C GLY A 150 27.28 -3.45 -19.13
N SER A 151 26.96 -3.15 -17.86
CA SER A 151 27.56 -3.80 -16.69
C SER A 151 26.51 -4.42 -15.79
N SER A 152 26.97 -5.21 -14.80
CA SER A 152 26.13 -5.73 -13.71
C SER A 152 26.06 -4.78 -12.50
N ILE A 153 26.68 -3.61 -12.59
CA ILE A 153 26.73 -2.64 -11.49
C ILE A 153 25.39 -1.93 -11.41
N SER A 154 24.71 -2.12 -10.30
CA SER A 154 23.44 -1.49 -9.98
C SER A 154 23.36 -1.14 -8.51
N ALA A 155 22.55 -0.14 -8.18
CA ALA A 155 22.24 0.25 -6.81
C ALA A 155 20.84 0.85 -6.74
N SER A 156 20.30 0.98 -5.52
CA SER A 156 19.10 1.77 -5.26
C SER A 156 19.43 2.94 -4.36
N ALA A 157 18.74 4.07 -4.58
CA ALA A 157 18.81 5.20 -3.66
C ALA A 157 18.17 4.79 -2.31
N ASN A 158 18.60 5.43 -1.25
CA ASN A 158 18.02 5.23 0.08
C ASN A 158 16.69 6.01 0.24
N VAL A 159 16.11 5.98 1.44
CA VAL A 159 14.84 6.65 1.76
C VAL A 159 14.85 8.17 1.55
N ASP A 160 16.03 8.80 1.59
CA ASP A 160 16.22 10.24 1.40
C ASP A 160 16.68 10.61 -0.01
N GLY A 161 16.67 9.64 -0.94
CA GLY A 161 17.08 9.86 -2.33
C GLY A 161 18.59 9.93 -2.55
N TYR A 162 19.43 9.67 -1.54
CA TYR A 162 20.87 9.58 -1.73
C TYR A 162 21.27 8.28 -2.41
N PHE A 163 22.25 8.35 -3.27
CA PHE A 163 22.84 7.19 -3.91
C PHE A 163 24.36 7.20 -3.91
N SER A 164 24.93 6.00 -3.99
CA SER A 164 26.36 5.82 -4.21
C SER A 164 26.55 4.59 -5.10
N LEU A 165 27.20 4.79 -6.25
CA LEU A 165 27.68 3.76 -7.16
C LEU A 165 29.19 3.68 -7.04
N LEU A 166 29.69 2.53 -6.59
CA LEU A 166 31.11 2.25 -6.48
C LEU A 166 31.59 1.51 -7.73
N GLU A 167 32.90 1.60 -8.02
CA GLU A 167 33.56 0.84 -9.11
C GLU A 167 32.94 1.07 -10.49
N VAL A 168 32.42 2.27 -10.78
CA VAL A 168 31.95 2.62 -12.12
C VAL A 168 33.10 2.51 -13.11
N PRO A 169 32.96 1.72 -14.22
CA PRO A 169 34.10 1.29 -15.04
C PRO A 169 34.94 2.41 -15.65
N SER A 170 34.31 3.52 -16.07
CA SER A 170 35.01 4.63 -16.68
C SER A 170 34.22 5.93 -16.56
N ASP A 171 34.93 7.05 -16.73
CA ASP A 171 34.34 8.40 -16.80
C ASP A 171 33.59 8.68 -18.13
N THR A 172 33.38 7.66 -18.94
CA THR A 172 32.52 7.69 -20.13
C THR A 172 31.33 6.74 -19.99
N SER A 173 31.13 6.15 -18.79
CA SER A 173 30.03 5.22 -18.52
C SER A 173 28.67 5.91 -18.61
N THR A 174 27.66 5.17 -19.04
CA THR A 174 26.27 5.62 -19.07
C THR A 174 25.52 5.01 -17.91
N ILE A 175 24.84 5.84 -17.12
CA ILE A 175 24.03 5.40 -15.96
C ILE A 175 22.57 5.68 -16.26
N VAL A 176 21.70 4.68 -16.05
CA VAL A 176 20.25 4.76 -16.23
C VAL A 176 19.58 4.76 -14.86
N PHE A 177 18.73 5.75 -14.61
CA PHE A 177 17.93 5.89 -13.39
C PHE A 177 16.47 5.59 -13.71
N SER A 178 15.84 4.76 -12.89
CA SER A 178 14.45 4.34 -13.07
C SER A 178 13.66 4.43 -11.77
N TYR A 179 12.47 4.99 -11.84
CA TYR A 179 11.56 5.10 -10.71
C TYR A 179 10.10 4.98 -11.15
N LEU A 180 9.27 4.35 -10.32
CA LEU A 180 7.86 4.15 -10.61
C LEU A 180 7.13 5.49 -10.75
N GLY A 181 6.45 5.70 -11.89
CA GLY A 181 5.73 6.94 -12.18
C GLY A 181 6.60 8.07 -12.76
N TYR A 182 7.86 7.79 -13.10
CA TYR A 182 8.81 8.74 -13.70
C TYR A 182 9.39 8.20 -14.99
N ASP A 183 9.73 9.11 -15.90
CA ASP A 183 10.46 8.74 -17.10
C ASP A 183 11.91 8.35 -16.75
N PRO A 184 12.47 7.29 -17.37
CA PRO A 184 13.84 6.90 -17.13
C PRO A 184 14.81 8.04 -17.50
N THR A 185 15.70 8.40 -16.59
CA THR A 185 16.73 9.42 -16.82
C THR A 185 18.06 8.74 -17.14
N VAL A 186 18.70 9.15 -18.21
CA VAL A 186 19.99 8.60 -18.67
C VAL A 186 21.04 9.69 -18.58
N ILE A 187 22.15 9.39 -17.90
CA ILE A 187 23.31 10.28 -17.80
C ILE A 187 24.53 9.58 -18.37
N GLN A 188 25.21 10.24 -19.28
CA GLN A 188 26.52 9.84 -19.75
C GLN A 188 27.57 10.63 -18.98
N LEU A 189 28.46 9.95 -18.28
CA LEU A 189 29.61 10.58 -17.67
C LEU A 189 30.58 11.11 -18.75
N THR A 190 31.28 12.17 -18.42
CA THR A 190 32.36 12.72 -19.22
C THR A 190 33.57 12.92 -18.30
N PRO A 191 34.83 13.04 -18.85
CA PRO A 191 36.01 13.30 -18.02
C PRO A 191 35.89 14.57 -17.16
N GLU A 192 35.02 15.49 -17.57
CA GLU A 192 34.76 16.76 -16.85
C GLU A 192 33.65 16.64 -15.84
N THR A 193 32.88 15.53 -15.86
CA THR A 193 31.76 15.31 -14.93
C THR A 193 32.30 15.16 -13.51
N LYS A 194 31.83 16.01 -12.60
CA LYS A 194 32.02 15.77 -11.17
C LYS A 194 31.30 14.52 -10.78
N THR A 195 31.97 13.56 -10.16
CA THR A 195 31.39 12.28 -9.75
C THR A 195 30.88 12.30 -8.31
N ASP A 196 31.17 13.36 -7.57
CA ASP A 196 30.74 13.56 -6.21
C ASP A 196 29.57 14.54 -6.14
N ASN A 197 28.55 14.18 -5.39
CA ASN A 197 27.37 14.98 -5.11
C ASN A 197 26.55 15.44 -6.35
N ILE A 198 26.34 14.55 -7.31
CA ILE A 198 25.55 14.83 -8.52
C ILE A 198 24.06 14.92 -8.15
N ILE A 199 23.37 15.92 -8.66
CA ILE A 199 21.92 16.03 -8.55
C ILE A 199 21.29 15.46 -9.82
N ILE A 200 20.50 14.42 -9.68
CA ILE A 200 19.75 13.79 -10.76
C ILE A 200 18.31 14.25 -10.66
N GLU A 201 17.81 14.91 -11.68
CA GLU A 201 16.42 15.33 -11.76
C GLU A 201 15.65 14.40 -12.69
N MET A 202 14.53 13.84 -12.20
CA MET A 202 13.66 12.95 -12.97
C MET A 202 12.32 13.65 -13.25
N ASP A 203 11.85 13.52 -14.49
CA ASP A 203 10.55 14.01 -14.93
C ASP A 203 9.47 12.98 -14.55
N GLN A 204 8.34 13.46 -14.00
CA GLN A 204 7.18 12.62 -13.84
C GLN A 204 6.69 12.15 -15.21
N ALA A 205 6.41 10.86 -15.34
CA ALA A 205 5.91 10.30 -16.59
C ALA A 205 4.59 11.00 -16.93
N ALA A 206 4.62 11.86 -17.93
CA ALA A 206 3.41 12.44 -18.47
C ALA A 206 2.59 11.30 -19.08
N VAL A 207 1.27 11.30 -18.86
CA VAL A 207 0.33 10.50 -19.64
C VAL A 207 0.37 11.05 -21.06
N ARG A 208 1.43 10.72 -21.84
CA ARG A 208 1.58 11.13 -23.23
C ARG A 208 1.11 10.00 -24.14
N LEU A 209 0.07 10.31 -24.90
CA LEU A 209 -0.44 9.49 -25.97
C LEU A 209 0.45 9.45 -27.23
N ASP A 210 1.50 10.26 -27.29
CA ASP A 210 2.35 10.37 -28.47
C ASP A 210 3.81 10.15 -28.11
N ALA A 211 4.28 9.04 -28.49
CA ALA A 211 5.60 8.55 -28.85
C ALA A 211 5.89 7.19 -28.21
N VAL A 212 5.60 6.14 -28.97
CA VAL A 212 6.25 4.86 -28.78
C VAL A 212 7.73 5.04 -29.13
N ILE A 213 8.55 5.36 -28.13
CA ILE A 213 10.00 5.26 -28.31
C ILE A 213 10.35 3.79 -28.19
N ILE A 214 10.45 3.14 -29.33
CA ILE A 214 11.01 1.79 -29.42
C ILE A 214 12.52 1.95 -29.41
N SER A 215 13.15 1.86 -28.27
CA SER A 215 14.58 1.63 -28.22
C SER A 215 14.85 0.14 -28.13
N SER A 216 15.71 -0.37 -29.00
CA SER A 216 16.10 -1.78 -29.09
C SER A 216 17.00 -2.27 -27.95
N GLN A 217 17.11 -1.51 -26.86
CA GLN A 217 17.84 -1.89 -25.65
C GLN A 217 16.84 -1.99 -24.50
N LYS A 218 16.87 -3.12 -23.80
CA LYS A 218 16.04 -3.48 -22.67
C LYS A 218 15.94 -2.33 -21.66
N GLU A 219 14.95 -1.47 -21.86
CA GLU A 219 14.65 -0.37 -20.96
C GLU A 219 14.03 -0.93 -19.70
N LEU A 220 14.48 -0.39 -18.58
CA LEU A 220 13.79 -0.53 -17.29
C LEU A 220 12.42 0.13 -17.43
N THR A 221 11.43 -0.63 -17.91
CA THR A 221 10.07 -0.13 -18.08
C THR A 221 9.40 -0.01 -16.71
N THR A 222 8.85 1.17 -16.48
CA THR A 222 8.09 1.53 -15.29
C THR A 222 6.77 0.77 -15.20
N GLY A 223 6.79 -0.41 -14.60
CA GLY A 223 5.55 -1.12 -14.24
C GLY A 223 4.85 -0.44 -13.06
N ALA A 224 3.53 -0.64 -12.89
CA ALA A 224 2.79 -0.10 -11.76
C ALA A 224 3.32 -0.59 -10.40
N PHE A 225 4.05 -1.70 -10.40
CA PHE A 225 4.63 -2.33 -9.20
C PHE A 225 6.01 -2.88 -9.51
N GLN A 226 6.96 -2.55 -8.67
CA GLN A 226 8.33 -3.07 -8.74
C GLN A 226 8.48 -4.20 -7.72
N SER A 227 8.51 -5.47 -8.18
CA SER A 227 8.57 -6.64 -7.29
C SER A 227 9.94 -7.31 -7.22
N ASN A 228 10.91 -6.89 -8.06
CA ASN A 228 12.11 -7.70 -8.30
C ASN A 228 13.32 -7.38 -7.42
N GLU A 229 13.32 -6.28 -6.67
CA GLU A 229 14.48 -5.89 -5.84
C GLU A 229 14.54 -6.66 -4.52
N LYS A 230 13.39 -6.91 -3.89
CA LYS A 230 13.28 -7.59 -2.60
C LYS A 230 12.20 -8.67 -2.67
N VAL A 231 12.42 -9.76 -1.93
CA VAL A 231 11.45 -10.86 -1.89
C VAL A 231 10.13 -10.39 -1.27
N SER A 232 9.00 -10.71 -1.93
CA SER A 232 7.65 -10.42 -1.46
C SER A 232 7.36 -8.94 -1.13
N MET A 233 8.04 -7.99 -1.77
CA MET A 233 7.80 -6.57 -1.63
C MET A 233 6.94 -6.03 -2.77
N ILE A 234 5.99 -5.16 -2.43
CA ILE A 234 5.17 -4.38 -3.36
C ILE A 234 5.44 -2.90 -3.08
N LYS A 235 5.74 -2.13 -4.11
CA LYS A 235 5.91 -0.69 -4.03
C LYS A 235 4.76 0.00 -4.74
N MET A 236 4.22 1.05 -4.14
CA MET A 236 3.11 1.82 -4.70
C MET A 236 3.33 3.31 -4.47
N THR A 237 3.10 4.09 -5.53
CA THR A 237 3.16 5.56 -5.45
C THR A 237 1.75 6.15 -5.57
N PRO A 238 1.46 7.27 -4.92
CA PRO A 238 0.14 7.91 -4.98
C PRO A 238 -0.33 8.21 -6.41
N SER A 239 0.56 8.58 -7.32
CA SER A 239 0.20 8.87 -8.71
C SER A 239 -0.49 7.73 -9.46
N LYS A 240 -0.27 6.47 -9.04
CA LYS A 240 -0.92 5.29 -9.62
C LYS A 240 -2.26 4.94 -8.97
N ILE A 241 -2.53 5.49 -7.80
CA ILE A 241 -3.78 5.25 -7.07
C ILE A 241 -4.89 6.17 -7.57
N THR A 242 -4.54 7.32 -8.17
CA THR A 242 -5.52 8.31 -8.64
C THR A 242 -6.50 7.76 -9.66
N ASP A 243 -6.10 6.76 -10.44
CA ASP A 243 -6.85 6.23 -11.56
C ASP A 243 -7.74 5.04 -11.16
N LEU A 244 -7.65 4.58 -9.91
CA LEU A 244 -8.43 3.44 -9.42
C LEU A 244 -9.82 3.86 -8.94
N PRO A 245 -10.86 3.00 -9.12
CA PRO A 245 -12.17 3.24 -8.54
C PRO A 245 -12.10 3.35 -7.02
N ASN A 246 -12.88 4.25 -6.45
CA ASN A 246 -12.93 4.47 -5.02
C ASN A 246 -14.37 4.57 -4.49
N ALA A 247 -14.58 4.24 -3.22
CA ALA A 247 -15.88 4.28 -2.55
C ALA A 247 -16.14 5.59 -1.79
N GLY A 248 -15.52 6.68 -2.21
CA GLY A 248 -15.63 7.99 -1.54
C GLY A 248 -14.31 8.72 -1.44
N GLU A 249 -13.21 7.99 -1.32
CA GLU A 249 -11.86 8.54 -1.22
C GLU A 249 -10.82 7.67 -1.91
N ARG A 250 -9.74 8.31 -2.34
CA ARG A 250 -8.51 7.62 -2.77
C ARG A 250 -7.80 7.08 -1.54
N ASP A 251 -7.58 5.77 -1.51
CA ASP A 251 -7.07 5.09 -0.32
C ASP A 251 -5.87 4.20 -0.65
N ILE A 252 -4.75 4.48 0.03
CA ILE A 252 -3.50 3.80 -0.25
C ILE A 252 -3.46 2.37 0.29
N LEU A 253 -4.02 2.11 1.47
CA LEU A 253 -4.06 0.74 2.01
C LEU A 253 -5.08 -0.12 1.27
N ARG A 254 -6.22 0.46 0.89
CA ARG A 254 -7.20 -0.21 0.02
C ARG A 254 -6.61 -0.60 -1.32
N SER A 255 -5.71 0.22 -1.87
CA SER A 255 -5.03 -0.10 -3.11
C SER A 255 -4.11 -1.32 -2.99
N PHE A 256 -3.49 -1.58 -1.82
CA PHE A 256 -2.75 -2.81 -1.59
C PHE A 256 -3.67 -4.04 -1.51
N GLN A 257 -4.92 -3.87 -1.09
CA GLN A 257 -5.89 -4.97 -1.10
C GLN A 257 -6.24 -5.45 -2.53
N LEU A 258 -5.89 -4.68 -3.58
CA LEU A 258 -5.99 -5.10 -4.98
C LEU A 258 -4.90 -6.10 -5.40
N MET A 259 -3.85 -6.28 -4.58
CA MET A 259 -2.72 -7.16 -4.88
C MET A 259 -2.94 -8.57 -4.37
N PRO A 260 -2.36 -9.61 -5.04
CA PRO A 260 -2.44 -10.97 -4.54
C PRO A 260 -1.71 -11.13 -3.20
N GLY A 261 -2.27 -11.95 -2.32
CA GLY A 261 -1.76 -12.17 -0.96
C GLY A 261 -2.15 -11.11 0.06
N VAL A 262 -2.92 -10.08 -0.34
CA VAL A 262 -3.52 -9.09 0.58
C VAL A 262 -5.03 -9.16 0.42
N SER A 263 -5.76 -9.61 1.45
CA SER A 263 -7.20 -9.87 1.30
C SER A 263 -8.02 -8.58 1.22
N ALA A 264 -8.96 -8.55 0.26
CA ALA A 264 -9.93 -7.47 0.02
C ALA A 264 -11.37 -7.85 0.42
N ALA A 265 -11.60 -9.07 0.88
CA ALA A 265 -12.93 -9.59 1.22
C ALA A 265 -13.48 -9.04 2.56
N ASN A 266 -13.04 -7.84 2.97
CA ASN A 266 -13.50 -7.18 4.18
C ASN A 266 -13.62 -5.67 3.94
N GLU A 267 -14.83 -5.23 3.56
CA GLU A 267 -15.10 -3.80 3.32
C GLU A 267 -14.98 -2.96 4.60
N ASN A 268 -15.14 -3.58 5.76
CA ASN A 268 -15.11 -2.92 7.07
C ASN A 268 -13.73 -2.95 7.74
N SER A 269 -12.66 -3.13 6.97
CA SER A 269 -11.31 -2.96 7.45
C SER A 269 -10.41 -2.50 6.30
N ALA A 270 -9.87 -1.32 6.41
CA ALA A 270 -8.75 -0.86 5.59
C ALA A 270 -7.44 -1.53 6.05
N GLY A 271 -7.48 -2.28 7.15
CA GLY A 271 -6.33 -3.01 7.67
C GLY A 271 -5.77 -4.04 6.71
N LEU A 272 -4.49 -4.32 6.86
CA LEU A 272 -3.75 -5.23 6.00
C LEU A 272 -3.86 -6.67 6.48
N TYR A 273 -4.73 -7.46 5.86
CA TYR A 273 -4.80 -8.92 6.02
C TYR A 273 -3.85 -9.59 5.03
N VAL A 274 -2.60 -9.78 5.44
CA VAL A 274 -1.55 -10.25 4.54
C VAL A 274 -1.24 -11.71 4.78
N ARG A 275 -1.51 -12.56 3.75
CA ARG A 275 -1.22 -14.00 3.79
C ARG A 275 -1.72 -14.63 5.10
N GLY A 276 -3.03 -14.45 5.38
CA GLY A 276 -3.70 -14.99 6.56
C GLY A 276 -3.38 -14.31 7.88
N GLY A 277 -2.50 -13.31 7.91
CA GLY A 277 -2.25 -12.51 9.11
C GLY A 277 -3.33 -11.46 9.32
N THR A 278 -3.57 -11.10 10.58
CA THR A 278 -4.49 -10.04 11.00
C THR A 278 -3.80 -8.66 11.00
N PRO A 279 -4.55 -7.54 10.96
CA PRO A 279 -3.96 -6.21 10.91
C PRO A 279 -3.00 -5.87 12.06
N ASP A 280 -3.24 -6.38 13.27
CA ASP A 280 -2.37 -6.19 14.43
C ASP A 280 -1.02 -6.93 14.33
N GLN A 281 -0.93 -7.93 13.44
CA GLN A 281 0.29 -8.65 13.10
C GLN A 281 1.12 -7.95 12.03
N SER A 282 0.60 -6.87 11.44
CA SER A 282 1.26 -6.05 10.44
C SER A 282 1.86 -4.80 11.09
N LEU A 283 3.11 -4.47 10.78
CA LEU A 283 3.77 -3.24 11.21
C LEU A 283 3.43 -2.15 10.20
N VAL A 284 2.77 -1.10 10.63
CA VAL A 284 2.53 0.08 9.81
C VAL A 284 3.32 1.24 10.37
N LEU A 285 4.27 1.73 9.57
CA LEU A 285 5.14 2.85 9.92
C LEU A 285 4.80 4.06 9.06
N TYR A 286 4.65 5.22 9.67
CA TYR A 286 4.54 6.51 8.99
C TYR A 286 5.73 7.37 9.38
N ASP A 287 6.61 7.69 8.42
CA ASP A 287 7.89 8.37 8.68
C ASP A 287 8.65 7.81 9.90
N GLY A 288 8.58 6.49 10.10
CA GLY A 288 9.31 5.74 11.12
C GLY A 288 8.61 5.51 12.45
N PHE A 289 7.51 6.22 12.78
CA PHE A 289 6.70 5.90 13.97
C PHE A 289 5.56 4.92 13.66
N THR A 290 5.16 4.13 14.64
CA THR A 290 4.13 3.10 14.49
C THR A 290 2.72 3.72 14.50
N VAL A 291 1.86 3.31 13.54
CA VAL A 291 0.43 3.60 13.55
C VAL A 291 -0.33 2.34 13.94
N TYR A 292 -1.03 2.38 15.07
CA TYR A 292 -1.66 1.20 15.69
C TYR A 292 -3.07 0.93 15.19
N ASN A 293 -3.81 1.97 14.81
CA ASN A 293 -5.10 1.84 14.14
C ASN A 293 -5.03 2.50 12.77
N VAL A 294 -5.37 1.75 11.75
CA VAL A 294 -5.23 2.19 10.35
C VAL A 294 -6.57 2.48 9.68
N ASP A 295 -7.65 2.48 10.45
CA ASP A 295 -9.03 2.50 9.96
C ASP A 295 -9.78 3.76 10.39
N HIS A 296 -10.55 4.35 9.46
CA HIS A 296 -11.62 5.32 9.70
C HIS A 296 -12.99 4.76 9.35
N LEU A 297 -14.06 5.32 9.92
CA LEU A 297 -15.46 4.97 9.65
C LEU A 297 -15.66 3.44 9.60
N PHE A 298 -15.31 2.75 10.69
CA PHE A 298 -15.43 1.29 10.79
C PHE A 298 -14.66 0.52 9.71
N GLY A 299 -13.52 1.04 9.29
CA GLY A 299 -12.67 0.38 8.32
C GLY A 299 -13.00 0.66 6.86
N TYR A 300 -13.98 1.48 6.54
CA TYR A 300 -14.25 1.85 5.15
C TYR A 300 -13.12 2.60 4.49
N PHE A 301 -12.35 3.38 5.25
CA PHE A 301 -11.21 4.16 4.77
C PHE A 301 -9.99 3.96 5.64
N SER A 302 -8.81 4.12 5.06
CA SER A 302 -7.60 4.12 5.84
C SER A 302 -7.36 5.46 6.54
N ALA A 303 -6.66 5.40 7.66
CA ALA A 303 -6.26 6.55 8.45
C ALA A 303 -5.13 7.38 7.79
N PHE A 304 -4.89 7.21 6.49
CA PHE A 304 -3.82 7.88 5.79
C PHE A 304 -4.34 8.81 4.70
N ASN A 305 -4.09 10.10 4.87
CA ASN A 305 -4.40 11.09 3.86
C ASN A 305 -3.48 10.88 2.64
N TYR A 306 -4.06 10.48 1.52
CA TYR A 306 -3.39 10.26 0.25
C TYR A 306 -2.50 11.44 -0.18
N ASN A 307 -2.96 12.69 0.02
CA ASN A 307 -2.21 13.89 -0.36
C ASN A 307 -0.93 14.09 0.45
N ALA A 308 -0.82 13.48 1.64
CA ALA A 308 0.34 13.58 2.51
C ALA A 308 1.43 12.54 2.21
N ILE A 309 1.18 11.59 1.32
CA ILE A 309 2.05 10.44 1.11
C ILE A 309 2.88 10.59 -0.16
N LYS A 310 4.16 10.24 -0.08
CA LYS A 310 5.12 10.20 -1.18
C LYS A 310 5.33 8.80 -1.74
N ASP A 311 5.56 7.82 -0.88
CA ASP A 311 5.87 6.44 -1.26
C ASP A 311 5.36 5.46 -0.20
N VAL A 312 4.94 4.26 -0.62
CA VAL A 312 4.61 3.18 0.30
C VAL A 312 5.18 1.86 -0.20
N GLN A 313 5.81 1.14 0.71
CA GLN A 313 6.31 -0.21 0.50
C GLN A 313 5.58 -1.18 1.42
N LEU A 314 5.08 -2.26 0.84
CA LEU A 314 4.47 -3.36 1.57
C LEU A 314 5.31 -4.63 1.40
N TYR A 315 5.85 -5.14 2.50
CA TYR A 315 6.50 -6.44 2.59
C TYR A 315 5.46 -7.46 3.04
N LYS A 316 5.07 -8.40 2.16
CA LYS A 316 4.09 -9.46 2.48
C LYS A 316 4.68 -10.57 3.35
N GLY A 317 5.97 -10.56 3.62
CA GLY A 317 6.76 -11.47 4.43
C GLY A 317 8.23 -11.39 4.02
N GLY A 318 9.11 -12.10 4.70
CA GLY A 318 10.54 -12.08 4.36
C GLY A 318 11.22 -10.72 4.53
N PHE A 319 10.68 -9.85 5.38
CA PHE A 319 11.17 -8.47 5.54
C PHE A 319 12.51 -8.40 6.27
N GLU A 320 13.27 -7.34 5.99
CA GLU A 320 14.63 -7.08 6.44
C GLU A 320 14.80 -7.01 7.96
N SER A 321 16.03 -7.22 8.46
CA SER A 321 16.33 -7.27 9.90
C SER A 321 16.14 -5.94 10.63
N LYS A 322 16.11 -4.82 9.90
CA LYS A 322 15.79 -3.49 10.48
C LYS A 322 14.37 -3.39 11.06
N PHE A 323 13.44 -4.23 10.56
CA PHE A 323 12.06 -4.27 11.05
C PHE A 323 11.87 -5.34 12.11
N GLY A 324 11.09 -5.06 13.15
CA GLY A 324 10.78 -6.01 14.22
C GLY A 324 9.44 -5.69 14.90
N GLY A 325 9.07 -6.52 15.88
CA GLY A 325 7.89 -6.31 16.72
C GLY A 325 6.54 -6.70 16.08
N ARG A 326 6.53 -7.30 14.90
CA ARG A 326 5.33 -7.85 14.22
C ARG A 326 5.67 -9.14 13.47
N ILE A 327 4.66 -9.97 13.25
CA ILE A 327 4.83 -11.35 12.77
C ILE A 327 4.26 -11.64 11.38
N SER A 328 3.59 -10.68 10.72
CA SER A 328 2.97 -10.96 9.41
C SER A 328 3.58 -10.16 8.27
N SER A 329 3.52 -8.84 8.30
CA SER A 329 3.92 -7.95 7.21
C SER A 329 4.43 -6.60 7.73
N VAL A 330 4.99 -5.79 6.82
CA VAL A 330 5.43 -4.42 7.12
C VAL A 330 4.95 -3.49 6.01
N ALA A 331 4.26 -2.41 6.36
CA ALA A 331 3.96 -1.29 5.49
C ALA A 331 4.76 -0.06 5.93
N GLU A 332 5.69 0.38 5.11
CA GLU A 332 6.52 1.56 5.36
C GLU A 332 5.99 2.72 4.50
N ILE A 333 5.44 3.74 5.15
CA ILE A 333 4.84 4.91 4.52
C ILE A 333 5.77 6.10 4.71
N THR A 334 6.18 6.72 3.60
CA THR A 334 6.99 7.93 3.59
C THR A 334 6.11 9.13 3.24
N ALA A 335 6.09 10.14 4.12
CA ALA A 335 5.35 11.38 3.90
C ALA A 335 6.07 12.32 2.93
N LYS A 336 5.29 13.18 2.24
CA LYS A 336 5.83 14.27 1.41
C LYS A 336 6.68 15.22 2.23
N GLU A 337 7.76 15.71 1.62
CA GLU A 337 8.66 16.70 2.22
C GLU A 337 8.25 18.14 1.90
N GLY A 338 7.39 18.31 0.89
CA GLY A 338 6.97 19.59 0.34
C GLY A 338 7.84 20.06 -0.82
N ASN A 339 7.28 20.97 -1.61
CA ASN A 339 7.92 21.52 -2.79
C ASN A 339 9.08 22.45 -2.42
N GLN A 340 10.27 22.20 -2.99
CA GLN A 340 11.49 23.01 -2.77
C GLN A 340 11.61 24.22 -3.70
N ARG A 341 10.74 24.34 -4.72
CA ARG A 341 10.86 25.35 -5.79
C ARG A 341 9.79 26.41 -5.73
N GLN A 342 8.57 26.05 -5.36
CA GLN A 342 7.42 26.96 -5.35
C GLN A 342 6.38 26.52 -4.31
N SER A 343 5.56 27.48 -3.86
CA SER A 343 4.44 27.19 -2.99
C SER A 343 3.27 26.65 -3.81
N ASN A 344 2.63 25.58 -3.31
CA ASN A 344 1.44 24.99 -3.91
C ASN A 344 0.35 24.81 -2.86
N ILE A 345 -0.88 24.97 -3.26
CA ILE A 345 -2.08 24.64 -2.47
C ILE A 345 -2.98 23.77 -3.33
N GLY A 346 -3.59 22.78 -2.74
CA GLY A 346 -4.53 21.91 -3.45
C GLY A 346 -5.42 21.14 -2.52
N GLY A 347 -6.29 20.33 -3.11
CA GLY A 347 -7.20 19.50 -2.34
C GLY A 347 -8.11 18.66 -3.21
N ASP A 348 -8.90 17.84 -2.53
CA ASP A 348 -9.93 17.01 -3.10
C ASP A 348 -11.24 17.20 -2.32
N LEU A 349 -12.34 17.32 -3.04
CA LEU A 349 -13.69 17.30 -2.50
C LEU A 349 -14.42 16.10 -3.07
N SER A 350 -14.84 15.19 -2.20
CA SER A 350 -15.67 14.04 -2.58
C SER A 350 -17.07 14.15 -1.98
N LEU A 351 -17.96 13.18 -2.21
CA LEU A 351 -19.28 13.15 -1.55
C LEU A 351 -19.21 12.80 -0.05
N LEU A 352 -18.03 12.50 0.48
CA LEU A 352 -17.82 12.09 1.87
C LEU A 352 -16.88 13.00 2.64
N SER A 353 -15.85 13.54 2.01
CA SER A 353 -14.74 14.21 2.68
C SER A 353 -14.19 15.38 1.91
N LEU A 354 -13.57 16.29 2.66
CA LEU A 354 -12.75 17.38 2.18
C LEU A 354 -11.30 17.15 2.58
N ASN A 355 -10.42 17.16 1.59
CA ASN A 355 -8.97 17.12 1.74
C ASN A 355 -8.36 18.44 1.29
N LEU A 356 -7.46 18.99 2.08
CA LEU A 356 -6.68 20.17 1.73
C LEU A 356 -5.21 19.93 2.00
N PHE A 357 -4.32 20.45 1.18
CA PHE A 357 -2.89 20.46 1.45
C PHE A 357 -2.23 21.75 0.98
N ALA A 358 -1.14 22.09 1.64
CA ALA A 358 -0.26 23.19 1.29
C ALA A 358 1.19 22.77 1.43
N GLU A 359 2.02 23.22 0.52
CA GLU A 359 3.45 22.97 0.52
C GLU A 359 4.21 24.22 0.09
N ALA A 360 5.31 24.52 0.76
CA ALA A 360 6.11 25.70 0.45
C ALA A 360 7.58 25.55 0.82
N PRO A 361 8.51 26.12 0.03
CA PRO A 361 9.86 26.38 0.47
C PRO A 361 9.89 27.59 1.42
N VAL A 362 10.70 27.51 2.47
CA VAL A 362 10.94 28.61 3.41
C VAL A 362 12.44 28.93 3.37
N GLY A 363 12.82 29.88 2.54
CA GLY A 363 14.22 30.10 2.16
C GLY A 363 14.77 28.91 1.35
N GLU A 364 16.11 28.79 1.30
CA GLU A 364 16.77 27.76 0.48
C GLU A 364 16.90 26.39 1.18
N LYS A 365 16.76 26.35 2.49
CA LYS A 365 17.11 25.18 3.31
C LYS A 365 15.91 24.48 3.94
N PHE A 366 14.76 25.13 4.01
CA PHE A 366 13.57 24.56 4.66
C PHE A 366 12.46 24.31 3.65
N THR A 367 11.73 23.23 3.88
CA THR A 367 10.44 22.97 3.22
C THR A 367 9.42 22.63 4.27
N VAL A 368 8.19 23.06 4.07
CA VAL A 368 7.04 22.78 4.92
C VAL A 368 5.95 22.16 4.08
N PHE A 369 5.38 21.09 4.59
CA PHE A 369 4.21 20.44 4.07
C PHE A 369 3.15 20.33 5.18
N ALA A 370 1.90 20.61 4.85
CA ALA A 370 0.76 20.40 5.74
C ALA A 370 -0.43 19.88 4.93
N ALA A 371 -1.18 18.94 5.50
CA ALA A 371 -2.42 18.44 4.93
C ALA A 371 -3.45 18.19 6.03
N ALA A 372 -4.72 18.44 5.70
CA ALA A 372 -5.85 18.19 6.57
C ALA A 372 -6.95 17.46 5.78
N ARG A 373 -7.58 16.49 6.41
CA ARG A 373 -8.74 15.77 5.88
C ARG A 373 -9.83 15.71 6.93
N THR A 374 -11.08 15.87 6.52
CA THR A 374 -12.23 15.70 7.40
C THR A 374 -13.42 15.15 6.63
N SER A 375 -14.20 14.29 7.26
CA SER A 375 -15.50 13.87 6.74
C SER A 375 -16.57 14.94 7.01
N TYR A 376 -17.63 14.92 6.21
CA TYR A 376 -18.83 15.74 6.43
C TYR A 376 -20.09 14.93 6.13
N GLN A 377 -21.21 15.35 6.68
CA GLN A 377 -22.50 14.69 6.51
C GLN A 377 -23.10 15.04 5.13
N GLY A 378 -22.69 14.27 4.11
CA GLY A 378 -23.20 14.38 2.74
C GLY A 378 -24.12 13.21 2.36
N SER A 379 -24.54 13.15 1.10
CA SER A 379 -25.41 12.11 0.57
C SER A 379 -24.81 10.71 0.68
N LEU A 380 -23.50 10.58 0.45
CA LEU A 380 -22.78 9.31 0.59
C LEU A 380 -22.66 8.88 2.06
N TYR A 381 -22.42 9.85 2.95
CA TYR A 381 -22.40 9.61 4.38
C TYR A 381 -23.72 9.01 4.87
N SER A 382 -24.86 9.63 4.54
CA SER A 382 -26.19 9.11 4.91
C SER A 382 -26.39 7.68 4.41
N LYS A 383 -26.01 7.40 3.17
CA LYS A 383 -26.12 6.06 2.58
C LYS A 383 -25.29 4.99 3.31
N ILE A 384 -24.06 5.32 3.72
CA ILE A 384 -23.21 4.42 4.52
C ILE A 384 -23.89 4.12 5.85
N PHE A 385 -24.43 5.13 6.54
CA PHE A 385 -25.02 4.98 7.87
C PHE A 385 -26.47 4.48 7.84
N ASP A 386 -27.22 4.71 6.77
CA ASP A 386 -28.56 4.13 6.59
C ASP A 386 -28.52 2.59 6.52
N ASN A 387 -27.46 2.04 5.97
CA ASN A 387 -27.23 0.59 6.03
C ASN A 387 -26.99 0.08 7.48
N TYR A 388 -26.43 0.92 8.36
CA TYR A 388 -26.30 0.62 9.78
C TYR A 388 -27.59 0.90 10.56
N ASN A 389 -28.35 1.94 10.18
CA ASN A 389 -29.60 2.35 10.82
C ASN A 389 -30.81 1.67 10.20
N GLY A 390 -30.67 1.20 8.95
CA GLY A 390 -31.79 0.76 8.13
C GLY A 390 -32.44 -0.50 8.59
N THR A 391 -33.71 -0.51 8.55
CA THR A 391 -34.79 -1.49 8.44
C THR A 391 -34.54 -2.94 8.86
N ASN A 392 -33.32 -3.36 8.92
CA ASN A 392 -32.82 -4.59 9.54
C ASN A 392 -32.18 -4.27 10.90
N GLY A 393 -32.54 -3.14 11.48
CA GLY A 393 -32.07 -2.58 12.74
C GLY A 393 -32.31 -3.46 13.95
N ALA A 394 -31.76 -4.61 13.92
CA ALA A 394 -31.54 -5.46 15.05
C ALA A 394 -30.19 -5.21 15.69
N THR A 395 -29.69 -4.00 15.70
CA THR A 395 -28.79 -3.58 16.77
C THR A 395 -29.63 -3.20 17.98
N SER A 396 -30.53 -4.11 18.37
CA SER A 396 -31.00 -4.13 19.72
C SER A 396 -29.79 -4.46 20.60
N SER A 397 -29.15 -3.43 21.13
CA SER A 397 -28.33 -3.58 22.33
C SER A 397 -29.23 -4.25 23.37
N VAL A 398 -29.18 -5.56 23.42
CA VAL A 398 -29.79 -6.32 24.51
C VAL A 398 -29.03 -5.87 25.75
N VAL A 399 -29.68 -5.04 26.54
CA VAL A 399 -29.21 -4.71 27.89
C VAL A 399 -29.35 -6.01 28.67
N PRO A 400 -28.25 -6.64 29.14
CA PRO A 400 -28.36 -7.81 29.97
C PRO A 400 -29.09 -7.42 31.28
N GLY A 401 -30.29 -7.95 31.54
CA GLY A 401 -30.99 -7.81 32.83
C GLY A 401 -32.33 -7.12 32.82
N GLY A 402 -32.89 -6.70 31.69
CA GLY A 402 -34.21 -6.06 31.65
C GLY A 402 -35.26 -6.85 30.89
N ALA A 403 -36.08 -7.61 31.58
CA ALA A 403 -37.21 -8.30 30.98
C ALA A 403 -38.18 -7.30 30.32
N GLY A 404 -38.41 -7.46 29.04
CA GLY A 404 -39.71 -7.17 28.38
C GLY A 404 -40.03 -5.78 27.89
N ILE A 405 -39.43 -4.69 28.37
CA ILE A 405 -39.84 -3.33 27.97
C ILE A 405 -38.82 -2.68 27.01
N GLY A 406 -37.51 -2.95 27.15
CA GLY A 406 -36.44 -2.36 26.37
C GLY A 406 -36.48 -2.68 24.87
N ASN A 407 -36.92 -3.88 24.47
CA ASN A 407 -36.96 -4.33 23.08
C ASN A 407 -38.06 -3.65 22.23
N ARG A 408 -39.10 -3.11 22.86
CA ARG A 408 -40.19 -2.40 22.13
C ARG A 408 -39.76 -1.00 21.69
N PHE A 409 -38.70 -0.47 22.27
CA PHE A 409 -38.22 0.89 21.99
C PHE A 409 -36.95 0.94 21.09
N ALA A 410 -36.48 -0.21 20.67
CA ALA A 410 -35.26 -0.31 19.85
C ALA A 410 -35.32 0.42 18.48
N ASN A 411 -36.55 0.62 17.96
CA ASN A 411 -36.76 1.17 16.61
C ASN A 411 -37.07 2.67 16.56
N PHE A 412 -36.94 3.42 17.63
CA PHE A 412 -37.26 4.85 17.61
C PHE A 412 -36.01 5.69 17.33
N GLY A 413 -35.83 6.03 16.04
CA GLY A 413 -35.27 7.30 15.60
C GLY A 413 -33.84 7.65 16.04
N SER A 414 -32.92 6.70 16.19
CA SER A 414 -31.52 7.07 16.33
C SER A 414 -30.89 7.36 14.98
N THR A 415 -30.36 8.56 14.78
CA THR A 415 -29.48 8.87 13.66
C THR A 415 -28.05 8.69 14.16
N VAL A 416 -27.35 7.64 13.72
CA VAL A 416 -25.93 7.49 13.99
C VAL A 416 -25.21 8.66 13.35
N SER A 417 -24.43 9.39 14.12
CA SER A 417 -23.51 10.39 13.61
C SER A 417 -22.08 9.91 13.77
N SER A 418 -21.27 10.09 12.78
CA SER A 418 -19.84 9.81 12.85
C SER A 418 -19.07 10.85 12.06
N TYR A 419 -17.92 11.22 12.53
CA TYR A 419 -16.98 12.03 11.77
C TYR A 419 -15.56 11.58 12.03
N PHE A 420 -14.68 11.84 11.08
CA PHE A 420 -13.24 11.68 11.25
C PHE A 420 -12.48 12.89 10.74
N TYR A 421 -11.27 13.05 11.23
CA TYR A 421 -10.32 13.99 10.68
C TYR A 421 -8.89 13.45 10.76
N ASP A 422 -8.03 13.92 9.85
CA ASP A 422 -6.58 13.73 9.85
C ASP A 422 -5.86 15.04 9.67
N LEU A 423 -4.76 15.18 10.38
CA LEU A 423 -3.81 16.27 10.24
C LEU A 423 -2.42 15.68 10.02
N ASN A 424 -1.74 16.10 8.97
CA ASN A 424 -0.39 15.70 8.64
C ASN A 424 0.47 16.95 8.46
N SER A 425 1.68 16.95 9.00
CA SER A 425 2.64 18.03 8.78
C SER A 425 4.06 17.48 8.76
N LYS A 426 4.89 18.04 7.90
CA LYS A 426 6.31 17.73 7.85
C LYS A 426 7.12 18.99 7.57
N VAL A 427 8.16 19.19 8.36
CA VAL A 427 9.18 20.23 8.17
C VAL A 427 10.48 19.52 7.84
N THR A 428 11.13 19.89 6.75
CA THR A 428 12.42 19.33 6.35
C THR A 428 13.45 20.45 6.27
N TYR A 429 14.55 20.28 6.98
CA TYR A 429 15.69 21.18 7.02
C TYR A 429 16.92 20.52 6.43
N ARG A 430 17.55 21.20 5.47
CA ARG A 430 18.77 20.75 4.78
C ARG A 430 19.91 21.72 5.09
N PRO A 431 20.61 21.55 6.24
CA PRO A 431 21.72 22.44 6.61
C PRO A 431 22.88 22.33 5.64
N SER A 432 23.12 21.14 5.07
CA SER A 432 24.17 20.86 4.11
C SER A 432 23.71 19.82 3.07
N ASP A 433 24.50 19.59 2.04
CA ASP A 433 24.29 18.53 1.03
C ASP A 433 24.42 17.10 1.61
N LYS A 434 24.94 16.98 2.84
CA LYS A 434 25.18 15.70 3.52
C LYS A 434 24.12 15.41 4.59
N ASP A 435 23.38 16.42 5.05
CA ASP A 435 22.48 16.32 6.18
C ASP A 435 21.05 16.66 5.79
N ILE A 436 20.10 15.84 6.23
CA ILE A 436 18.67 16.10 6.18
C ILE A 436 18.09 15.88 7.57
N ILE A 437 17.43 16.89 8.11
CA ILE A 437 16.70 16.80 9.37
C ILE A 437 15.21 16.98 9.03
N SER A 438 14.37 16.03 9.43
CA SER A 438 12.93 16.13 9.19
C SER A 438 12.16 15.90 10.50
N TRP A 439 11.10 16.68 10.64
CA TRP A 439 10.14 16.55 11.73
C TRP A 439 8.76 16.32 11.15
N SER A 440 8.16 15.17 11.45
CA SER A 440 6.86 14.74 10.97
C SER A 440 5.86 14.64 12.11
N VAL A 441 4.62 15.05 11.87
CA VAL A 441 3.51 14.99 12.82
C VAL A 441 2.29 14.41 12.10
N TYR A 442 1.58 13.53 12.80
CA TYR A 442 0.30 12.97 12.39
C TYR A 442 -0.67 12.95 13.55
N ASN A 443 -1.93 13.30 13.28
CA ASN A 443 -3.04 13.11 14.21
C ASN A 443 -4.29 12.74 13.42
N GLY A 444 -4.92 11.62 13.76
CA GLY A 444 -6.18 11.15 13.19
C GLY A 444 -7.13 10.69 14.28
N THR A 445 -8.41 11.04 14.17
CA THR A 445 -9.44 10.71 15.17
C THR A 445 -10.77 10.43 14.50
N ASP A 446 -11.46 9.40 15.01
CA ASP A 446 -12.86 9.09 14.74
C ASP A 446 -13.71 9.33 15.99
N ASP A 447 -14.91 9.80 15.79
CA ASP A 447 -15.92 9.96 16.83
C ASP A 447 -17.26 9.49 16.27
N MET A 448 -17.78 8.40 16.82
CA MET A 448 -19.07 7.86 16.48
C MET A 448 -20.03 7.98 17.65
N ASP A 449 -21.19 8.53 17.41
CA ASP A 449 -22.23 8.73 18.39
C ASP A 449 -23.57 8.16 17.91
N ASN A 450 -24.03 7.11 18.59
CA ASN A 450 -25.34 6.47 18.40
C ASN A 450 -26.22 6.66 19.65
N SER A 451 -25.95 7.71 20.42
CA SER A 451 -26.68 8.00 21.63
C SER A 451 -28.10 8.51 21.34
N ARG A 452 -29.04 8.14 22.21
CA ARG A 452 -30.45 8.53 22.06
C ARG A 452 -31.08 8.78 23.41
N LYS A 453 -32.13 9.60 23.39
CA LYS A 453 -32.95 9.88 24.57
C LYS A 453 -34.34 9.29 24.41
N ILE A 454 -34.82 8.60 25.43
CA ILE A 454 -36.20 8.06 25.52
C ILE A 454 -36.90 8.78 26.66
N ASP A 455 -37.96 9.51 26.33
CA ASP A 455 -38.85 10.16 27.32
C ASP A 455 -40.17 9.37 27.41
N SER A 456 -40.49 8.86 28.58
CA SER A 456 -41.71 8.07 28.79
C SER A 456 -42.99 8.87 28.62
N LYS A 457 -42.95 10.21 28.80
CA LYS A 457 -44.10 11.13 28.57
C LYS A 457 -44.61 11.07 27.13
N THR A 458 -43.70 10.82 26.19
CA THR A 458 -44.02 10.67 24.76
C THR A 458 -44.79 9.37 24.48
N PHE A 459 -44.63 8.32 25.30
CA PHE A 459 -45.13 6.99 25.01
C PHE A 459 -46.23 6.51 25.98
N PHE A 460 -46.25 7.05 27.20
CA PHE A 460 -47.16 6.63 28.25
C PHE A 460 -47.86 7.81 28.91
N ALA A 461 -48.53 8.66 28.11
CA ALA A 461 -49.20 9.84 28.62
C ALA A 461 -50.29 9.56 29.69
N SER A 462 -50.73 8.32 29.79
CA SER A 462 -51.71 7.86 30.76
C SER A 462 -51.13 7.08 31.97
N ALA A 463 -49.85 6.87 32.04
CA ALA A 463 -49.21 6.15 33.14
C ALA A 463 -48.61 7.12 34.16
N ASN A 464 -48.85 6.90 35.43
CA ASN A 464 -48.32 7.71 36.56
C ASN A 464 -46.81 7.47 36.81
N LEU A 465 -46.13 6.75 35.94
CA LEU A 465 -44.71 6.47 36.05
C LEU A 465 -43.94 7.21 34.92
N PHE A 466 -43.27 8.28 35.30
CA PHE A 466 -42.46 9.06 34.37
C PHE A 466 -40.98 8.66 34.54
N PHE A 467 -40.36 8.25 33.44
CA PHE A 467 -38.93 8.00 33.41
C PHE A 467 -38.29 8.62 32.16
N ASN A 468 -37.08 9.06 32.30
CA ASN A 468 -36.19 9.53 31.23
C ASN A 468 -35.00 8.58 31.14
N THR A 469 -34.72 8.06 29.97
CA THR A 469 -33.56 7.23 29.77
C THR A 469 -32.65 7.84 28.68
N ASN A 470 -31.45 8.20 29.09
CA ASN A 470 -30.39 8.53 28.17
C ASN A 470 -29.59 7.25 27.86
N ILE A 471 -29.63 6.83 26.62
CA ILE A 471 -28.83 5.69 26.14
C ILE A 471 -27.60 6.29 25.47
N ASN A 472 -26.45 6.17 26.12
CA ASN A 472 -25.16 6.54 25.55
C ASN A 472 -24.59 5.35 24.77
N ASP A 473 -24.22 5.54 23.51
CA ASP A 473 -23.48 4.58 22.69
C ASP A 473 -22.49 5.38 21.82
N ARG A 474 -21.38 5.74 22.46
CA ARG A 474 -20.34 6.55 21.81
C ARG A 474 -19.02 5.82 21.80
N THR A 475 -18.39 5.81 20.64
CA THR A 475 -17.04 5.25 20.46
C THR A 475 -16.13 6.29 19.83
N LYS A 476 -15.02 6.57 20.50
CA LYS A 476 -13.98 7.49 19.99
C LYS A 476 -12.65 6.78 19.97
N TRP A 477 -11.93 6.85 18.84
CA TRP A 477 -10.61 6.26 18.71
C TRP A 477 -9.72 7.11 17.80
N GLY A 478 -8.42 6.86 17.85
CA GLY A 478 -7.49 7.56 16.98
C GLY A 478 -6.03 7.29 17.29
N ASN A 479 -5.19 7.91 16.50
CA ASN A 479 -3.73 7.89 16.64
C ASN A 479 -3.18 9.31 16.65
N ALA A 480 -2.09 9.50 17.38
CA ALA A 480 -1.22 10.66 17.27
C ALA A 480 0.22 10.18 17.22
N GLY A 481 1.01 10.73 16.31
CA GLY A 481 2.41 10.33 16.15
C GLY A 481 3.29 11.50 15.73
N THR A 482 4.54 11.44 16.14
CA THR A 482 5.56 12.37 15.71
C THR A 482 6.91 11.70 15.64
N SER A 483 7.74 12.11 14.68
CA SER A 483 9.11 11.64 14.54
C SER A 483 10.05 12.76 14.16
N MET A 484 11.23 12.72 14.71
CA MET A 484 12.36 13.55 14.31
C MET A 484 13.46 12.64 13.77
N LYS A 485 13.81 12.84 12.51
CA LYS A 485 14.81 12.04 11.80
C LYS A 485 15.98 12.93 11.38
N TRP A 486 17.21 12.47 11.67
CA TRP A 486 18.43 13.03 11.14
C TRP A 486 19.14 12.00 10.29
N SER A 487 19.28 12.33 9.00
CA SER A 487 19.92 11.52 7.98
C SER A 487 21.24 12.18 7.60
N ARG A 488 22.33 11.42 7.61
CA ARG A 488 23.66 11.94 7.28
C ARG A 488 24.46 11.01 6.37
N ARG A 489 24.97 11.56 5.29
CA ARG A 489 25.99 10.93 4.44
C ARG A 489 27.37 11.34 4.96
N TRP A 490 28.06 10.43 5.64
CA TRP A 490 29.40 10.68 6.17
C TRP A 490 30.44 10.74 5.06
N ASN A 491 30.37 9.80 4.13
CA ASN A 491 31.21 9.70 2.93
C ASN A 491 30.45 8.91 1.84
N SER A 492 31.15 8.49 0.76
CA SER A 492 30.59 7.69 -0.32
C SER A 492 30.11 6.30 0.11
N LYS A 493 30.60 5.77 1.22
CA LYS A 493 30.33 4.42 1.69
C LYS A 493 29.41 4.34 2.92
N LEU A 494 29.42 5.35 3.79
CA LEU A 494 28.69 5.34 5.07
C LEU A 494 27.56 6.35 5.08
N TYR A 495 26.36 5.85 5.31
CA TYR A 495 25.14 6.62 5.53
C TYR A 495 24.47 6.19 6.84
N SER A 496 23.90 7.12 7.58
CA SER A 496 23.23 6.89 8.86
C SER A 496 21.89 7.60 8.92
N ASN A 497 20.90 6.95 9.53
CA ASN A 497 19.61 7.51 9.93
C ASN A 497 19.45 7.37 11.45
N THR A 498 19.26 8.48 12.14
CA THR A 498 18.90 8.50 13.54
C THR A 498 17.48 9.04 13.69
N LEU A 499 16.64 8.31 14.38
CA LEU A 499 15.22 8.61 14.55
C LEU A 499 14.84 8.58 16.02
N ILE A 500 14.10 9.60 16.45
CA ILE A 500 13.36 9.60 17.72
C ILE A 500 11.89 9.73 17.35
N SER A 501 11.05 8.89 17.93
CA SER A 501 9.62 8.91 17.62
C SER A 501 8.76 8.66 18.85
N TYR A 502 7.57 9.24 18.82
CA TYR A 502 6.51 9.00 19.78
C TYR A 502 5.23 8.71 19.03
N SER A 503 4.49 7.72 19.48
CA SER A 503 3.21 7.33 18.94
C SER A 503 2.23 7.03 20.06
N ARG A 504 0.96 7.38 19.86
CA ARG A 504 -0.12 7.09 20.80
C ARG A 504 -1.35 6.62 20.03
N TYR A 505 -1.92 5.52 20.51
CA TYR A 505 -3.25 5.06 20.16
C TYR A 505 -4.18 5.23 21.36
N PHE A 506 -5.42 5.58 21.11
CA PHE A 506 -6.46 5.57 22.11
C PHE A 506 -7.78 5.04 21.54
N SER A 507 -8.56 4.36 22.38
CA SER A 507 -9.93 3.99 22.12
C SER A 507 -10.75 4.14 23.39
N ARG A 508 -11.89 4.80 23.28
CA ARG A 508 -12.86 4.96 24.35
C ARG A 508 -14.23 4.57 23.86
N ARG A 509 -14.89 3.68 24.56
CA ARG A 509 -16.25 3.22 24.28
C ARG A 509 -17.10 3.40 25.50
N ASP A 510 -18.22 4.11 25.36
CA ASP A 510 -19.23 4.33 26.37
C ASP A 510 -20.53 3.71 25.87
N ARG A 511 -21.00 2.64 26.53
CA ARG A 511 -22.29 2.01 26.33
C ARG A 511 -23.02 1.97 27.67
N SER A 512 -23.65 3.08 28.02
CA SER A 512 -24.35 3.22 29.28
C SER A 512 -25.78 3.72 29.08
N ASN A 513 -26.66 3.31 29.99
CA ASN A 513 -28.03 3.81 30.10
C ASN A 513 -28.16 4.54 31.41
N GLU A 514 -28.56 5.79 31.38
CA GLU A 514 -28.88 6.57 32.53
C GLU A 514 -30.41 6.78 32.59
N THR A 515 -31.07 6.10 33.50
CA THR A 515 -32.52 6.17 33.68
C THR A 515 -32.85 6.98 34.92
N THR A 516 -33.56 8.07 34.74
CA THR A 516 -34.11 8.87 35.85
C THR A 516 -35.58 8.58 35.96
N ILE A 517 -35.98 8.06 37.11
CA ILE A 517 -37.38 7.78 37.45
C ILE A 517 -37.85 8.88 38.41
N GLU A 518 -38.88 9.63 38.04
CA GLU A 518 -39.52 10.61 38.90
C GLU A 518 -40.45 9.87 39.90
N ARG A 519 -40.09 9.91 41.17
CA ARG A 519 -40.89 9.33 42.26
C ARG A 519 -41.47 10.45 43.12
N SER A 520 -42.50 10.15 43.89
CA SER A 520 -43.08 11.11 44.88
C SER A 520 -42.08 11.55 45.95
N THR A 521 -41.03 10.75 46.18
CA THR A 521 -39.93 11.04 47.12
C THR A 521 -38.75 11.80 46.47
N GLY A 522 -38.85 12.16 45.20
CA GLY A 522 -37.79 12.78 44.38
C GLY A 522 -37.25 11.89 43.30
N PRO A 523 -36.51 12.46 42.31
CA PRO A 523 -35.96 11.72 41.19
C PRO A 523 -34.86 10.74 41.65
N VAL A 524 -34.95 9.51 41.15
CA VAL A 524 -33.90 8.49 41.34
C VAL A 524 -33.24 8.21 40.01
N ALA A 525 -31.93 8.53 39.90
CA ALA A 525 -31.12 8.24 38.74
C ALA A 525 -30.39 6.91 38.94
N THR A 526 -30.44 6.04 37.95
CA THR A 526 -29.68 4.79 37.90
C THR A 526 -28.88 4.75 36.61
N LYS A 527 -27.57 4.56 36.72
CA LYS A 527 -26.68 4.39 35.55
C LYS A 527 -26.21 2.96 35.49
N THR A 528 -26.46 2.33 34.35
CA THR A 528 -26.06 0.95 34.07
C THR A 528 -25.32 0.91 32.72
N GLY A 529 -24.35 0.02 32.58
CA GLY A 529 -23.66 -0.14 31.31
C GLY A 529 -22.16 -0.32 31.45
N ILE A 530 -21.44 -0.05 30.36
CA ILE A 530 -20.04 -0.38 30.22
C ILE A 530 -19.27 0.85 29.71
N LEU A 531 -18.15 1.16 30.38
CA LEU A 531 -17.13 2.09 29.91
C LEU A 531 -15.82 1.34 29.71
N GLU A 532 -15.29 1.43 28.48
CA GLU A 532 -14.06 0.76 28.09
C GLU A 532 -13.06 1.77 27.53
N ASN A 533 -11.81 1.73 28.02
CA ASN A 533 -10.76 2.58 27.52
C ASN A 533 -9.49 1.74 27.28
N ASN A 534 -8.88 1.91 26.11
CA ASN A 534 -7.61 1.31 25.77
C ASN A 534 -6.67 2.43 25.24
N ASN A 535 -5.54 2.60 25.91
CA ASN A 535 -4.51 3.56 25.53
C ASN A 535 -3.19 2.81 25.38
N LEU A 536 -2.49 3.07 24.29
CA LEU A 536 -1.15 2.57 24.05
C LEU A 536 -0.26 3.74 23.65
N SER A 537 0.91 3.88 24.26
CA SER A 537 1.94 4.80 23.80
C SER A 537 3.25 4.06 23.56
N ASP A 538 3.99 4.53 22.57
CA ASP A 538 5.26 3.99 22.07
C ASP A 538 6.26 5.14 21.98
N PHE A 539 7.37 5.04 22.68
CA PHE A 539 8.50 5.94 22.52
C PHE A 539 9.69 5.13 22.00
N SER A 540 10.23 5.53 20.84
CA SER A 540 11.28 4.78 20.18
C SER A 540 12.48 5.68 19.84
N PHE A 541 13.67 5.15 20.08
CA PHE A 541 14.94 5.62 19.55
C PHE A 541 15.48 4.57 18.60
N LYS A 542 15.90 4.97 17.38
CA LYS A 542 16.43 4.08 16.37
C LYS A 542 17.64 4.72 15.67
N SER A 543 18.69 3.94 15.44
CA SER A 543 19.82 4.33 14.61
C SER A 543 20.10 3.22 13.60
N ASP A 544 19.93 3.51 12.32
CA ASP A 544 20.19 2.62 11.21
C ASP A 544 21.41 3.12 10.44
N ASN A 545 22.31 2.21 10.09
CA ASN A 545 23.53 2.51 9.35
C ASN A 545 23.65 1.58 8.14
N GLU A 546 24.03 2.14 7.00
CA GLU A 546 24.36 1.44 5.78
C GLU A 546 25.83 1.70 5.45
N TYR A 547 26.62 0.65 5.34
CA TYR A 547 28.02 0.73 4.98
C TYR A 547 28.32 -0.11 3.74
N LYS A 548 28.67 0.54 2.63
CA LYS A 548 29.05 -0.10 1.37
C LYS A 548 30.51 -0.50 1.42
N LEU A 549 30.81 -1.78 1.60
CA LEU A 549 32.17 -2.30 1.57
C LEU A 549 32.76 -2.19 0.17
N ASN A 550 32.00 -2.66 -0.84
CA ASN A 550 32.30 -2.60 -2.26
C ASN A 550 31.02 -2.71 -3.09
N VAL A 551 31.10 -2.84 -4.42
CA VAL A 551 29.95 -2.99 -5.33
C VAL A 551 29.04 -4.16 -4.99
N SER A 552 29.59 -5.22 -4.43
CA SER A 552 28.87 -6.48 -4.18
C SER A 552 28.44 -6.64 -2.73
N ASN A 553 28.98 -5.85 -1.78
CA ASN A 553 28.69 -6.02 -0.35
C ASN A 553 28.25 -4.71 0.31
N THR A 554 27.08 -4.75 0.92
CA THR A 554 26.54 -3.65 1.73
C THR A 554 26.12 -4.18 3.10
N LEU A 555 26.78 -3.69 4.15
CA LEU A 555 26.42 -3.98 5.54
C LEU A 555 25.35 -3.01 6.02
N GLU A 556 24.29 -3.54 6.59
CA GLU A 556 23.23 -2.78 7.27
C GLU A 556 23.19 -3.20 8.74
N PHE A 557 23.30 -2.25 9.64
CA PHE A 557 23.30 -2.53 11.08
C PHE A 557 22.69 -1.37 11.86
N GLY A 558 22.11 -1.70 12.99
CA GLY A 558 21.50 -0.66 13.81
C GLY A 558 21.04 -1.14 15.16
N VAL A 559 20.59 -0.16 15.93
CA VAL A 559 20.04 -0.36 17.27
C VAL A 559 18.69 0.33 17.38
N MET A 560 17.81 -0.24 18.19
CA MET A 560 16.49 0.32 18.47
C MET A 560 16.13 0.05 19.93
N ILE A 561 15.60 1.07 20.58
CA ILE A 561 15.05 0.98 21.94
C ILE A 561 13.60 1.46 21.85
N THR A 562 12.67 0.62 22.27
CA THR A 562 11.23 0.95 22.25
C THR A 562 10.63 0.73 23.62
N LYS A 563 10.01 1.77 24.18
CA LYS A 563 9.22 1.70 25.40
C LYS A 563 7.74 1.73 25.05
N ASN A 564 7.00 0.68 25.43
CA ASN A 564 5.55 0.60 25.28
C ASN A 564 4.88 0.75 26.65
N ASP A 565 3.92 1.67 26.75
CA ASP A 565 3.03 1.80 27.89
C ASP A 565 1.59 1.54 27.43
N ILE A 566 0.95 0.51 28.00
CA ILE A 566 -0.42 0.09 27.62
C ILE A 566 -1.30 0.14 28.85
N LYS A 567 -2.45 0.81 28.73
CA LYS A 567 -3.48 0.85 29.78
C LYS A 567 -4.80 0.39 29.18
N TYR A 568 -5.41 -0.63 29.80
CA TYR A 568 -6.75 -1.09 29.49
C TYR A 568 -7.59 -1.03 30.75
N THR A 569 -8.75 -0.34 30.67
CA THR A 569 -9.73 -0.25 31.74
C THR A 569 -11.10 -0.65 31.22
N TYR A 570 -11.80 -1.45 32.01
CA TYR A 570 -13.17 -1.86 31.79
C TYR A 570 -13.96 -1.62 33.07
N SER A 571 -14.95 -0.75 33.03
CA SER A 571 -15.82 -0.42 34.14
C SER A 571 -17.26 -0.79 33.84
N GLN A 572 -17.99 -1.25 34.85
CA GLN A 572 -19.39 -1.57 34.76
C GLN A 572 -20.17 -0.64 35.69
N ASN A 573 -21.29 -0.09 35.19
CA ASN A 573 -22.17 0.82 35.94
C ASN A 573 -21.42 2.07 36.44
N ASP A 574 -20.38 2.52 35.72
CA ASP A 574 -19.50 3.69 36.02
C ASP A 574 -18.82 3.69 37.41
N THR A 575 -19.26 2.89 38.33
CA THR A 575 -18.81 2.91 39.73
C THR A 575 -17.81 1.83 40.08
N THR A 576 -17.78 0.75 39.31
CA THR A 576 -16.92 -0.41 39.57
C THR A 576 -15.96 -0.61 38.42
N SER A 577 -14.66 -0.37 38.67
CA SER A 577 -13.61 -0.79 37.72
C SER A 577 -13.40 -2.29 37.86
N VAL A 578 -13.82 -3.02 36.82
CA VAL A 578 -13.70 -4.49 36.75
C VAL A 578 -12.28 -4.88 36.37
N ILE A 579 -11.71 -4.15 35.41
CA ILE A 579 -10.36 -4.36 34.89
C ILE A 579 -9.63 -3.03 34.89
N ASN A 580 -8.39 -3.02 35.39
CA ASN A 580 -7.49 -1.87 35.34
C ASN A 580 -6.06 -2.36 35.16
N ASN A 581 -5.77 -2.79 33.93
CA ASN A 581 -4.46 -3.31 33.55
C ASN A 581 -3.59 -2.16 33.05
N LYS A 582 -2.43 -1.97 33.66
CA LYS A 582 -1.40 -1.01 33.25
C LYS A 582 -0.08 -1.75 33.17
N ASN A 583 0.41 -1.90 31.95
CA ASN A 583 1.66 -2.60 31.66
C ASN A 583 2.62 -1.68 30.92
N SER A 584 3.89 -1.72 31.34
CA SER A 584 4.98 -1.00 30.70
C SER A 584 6.10 -1.98 30.40
N GLY A 585 6.75 -1.84 29.26
CA GLY A 585 7.90 -2.70 28.91
C GLY A 585 8.82 -2.02 27.91
N ILE A 586 10.10 -2.36 28.01
CA ILE A 586 11.15 -1.85 27.13
C ILE A 586 11.72 -3.02 26.31
N THR A 587 11.78 -2.83 25.01
CA THR A 587 12.48 -3.75 24.10
C THR A 587 13.77 -3.10 23.62
N TYR A 588 14.90 -3.74 23.91
CA TYR A 588 16.22 -3.38 23.39
C TYR A 588 16.52 -4.28 22.20
N SER A 589 16.80 -3.71 21.04
CA SER A 589 17.05 -4.46 19.81
C SER A 589 18.34 -4.03 19.14
N GLY A 590 19.08 -5.00 18.61
CA GLY A 590 20.18 -4.77 17.69
C GLY A 590 20.00 -5.65 16.45
N TYR A 591 20.43 -5.18 15.31
CA TYR A 591 20.40 -5.99 14.10
C TYR A 591 21.66 -5.78 13.26
N PHE A 592 21.99 -6.82 12.52
CA PHE A 592 23.04 -6.85 11.52
C PHE A 592 22.54 -7.64 10.29
N GLN A 593 22.83 -7.13 9.11
CA GLN A 593 22.45 -7.74 7.84
C GLN A 593 23.55 -7.43 6.82
N ASP A 594 23.90 -8.40 6.00
CA ASP A 594 24.83 -8.21 4.87
C ASP A 594 24.11 -8.52 3.57
N ARG A 595 24.18 -7.59 2.63
CA ARG A 595 23.65 -7.75 1.28
C ARG A 595 24.81 -8.13 0.36
N VAL A 596 24.93 -9.41 0.04
CA VAL A 596 26.06 -10.01 -0.69
C VAL A 596 25.65 -10.32 -2.12
N GLY A 597 26.23 -9.62 -3.07
CA GLY A 597 26.11 -9.88 -4.51
C GLY A 597 27.15 -10.89 -4.99
N LEU A 598 26.71 -12.03 -5.47
CA LEU A 598 27.53 -13.12 -6.02
C LEU A 598 27.28 -13.28 -7.52
N LEU A 599 28.14 -14.02 -8.23
CA LEU A 599 27.99 -14.30 -9.66
C LEU A 599 27.79 -13.02 -10.50
N LYS A 600 28.60 -11.99 -10.25
CA LYS A 600 28.49 -10.65 -10.87
C LYS A 600 27.12 -10.01 -10.57
N ASN A 601 26.70 -10.05 -9.31
CA ASN A 601 25.42 -9.54 -8.80
C ASN A 601 24.14 -10.22 -9.37
N ARG A 602 24.29 -11.38 -10.05
CA ARG A 602 23.14 -12.17 -10.48
C ARG A 602 22.49 -12.93 -9.32
N LEU A 603 23.24 -13.25 -8.29
CA LEU A 603 22.76 -13.89 -7.08
C LEU A 603 22.97 -12.93 -5.90
N MET A 604 21.87 -12.43 -5.35
CA MET A 604 21.87 -11.60 -4.14
C MET A 604 21.46 -12.47 -2.96
N VAL A 605 22.31 -12.57 -1.97
CA VAL A 605 22.06 -13.29 -0.72
C VAL A 605 22.11 -12.29 0.42
N VAL A 606 21.08 -12.30 1.26
CA VAL A 606 20.93 -11.32 2.35
C VAL A 606 20.71 -12.07 3.67
N PRO A 607 21.78 -12.58 4.31
CA PRO A 607 21.71 -13.08 5.68
C PRO A 607 21.57 -11.93 6.66
N GLY A 608 20.77 -12.12 7.68
CA GLY A 608 20.55 -11.14 8.72
C GLY A 608 20.19 -11.76 10.06
N LEU A 609 20.51 -11.06 11.10
CA LEU A 609 20.16 -11.41 12.48
C LEU A 609 19.64 -10.17 13.19
N ARG A 610 18.49 -10.29 13.83
CA ARG A 610 18.00 -9.34 14.81
C ARG A 610 17.97 -10.02 16.17
N TYR A 611 18.40 -9.30 17.20
CA TYR A 611 18.40 -9.75 18.57
C TYR A 611 17.62 -8.77 19.41
N ASN A 612 16.66 -9.25 20.19
CA ASN A 612 15.83 -8.42 21.07
C ASN A 612 15.96 -8.94 22.50
N TYR A 613 16.07 -8.01 23.45
CA TYR A 613 15.87 -8.28 24.86
C TYR A 613 14.63 -7.54 25.33
N PHE A 614 13.69 -8.24 25.95
CA PHE A 614 12.43 -7.69 26.43
C PHE A 614 12.42 -7.75 27.96
N ASP A 615 12.36 -6.59 28.61
CA ASP A 615 12.53 -6.45 30.05
C ASP A 615 11.40 -7.07 30.87
N VAL A 616 10.16 -7.12 30.33
CA VAL A 616 9.00 -7.70 31.03
C VAL A 616 9.17 -9.20 31.24
N THR A 617 9.61 -9.91 30.20
CA THR A 617 9.86 -11.36 30.25
C THR A 617 11.28 -11.69 30.71
N LYS A 618 12.17 -10.69 30.79
CA LYS A 618 13.60 -10.83 31.09
C LYS A 618 14.30 -11.85 30.18
N SER A 619 13.81 -11.96 28.95
CA SER A 619 14.23 -12.98 27.98
C SER A 619 14.76 -12.35 26.70
N SER A 620 15.58 -13.14 26.02
CA SER A 620 16.21 -12.78 24.74
C SER A 620 15.59 -13.53 23.59
N TYR A 621 15.42 -12.85 22.44
CA TYR A 621 14.71 -13.34 21.29
C TYR A 621 15.53 -13.09 20.02
N ALA A 622 16.08 -14.17 19.44
CA ALA A 622 16.87 -14.11 18.22
C ALA A 622 16.00 -14.34 16.99
N GLU A 623 16.16 -13.48 15.98
CA GLU A 623 15.43 -13.50 14.72
C GLU A 623 16.41 -13.69 13.54
N PRO A 624 16.84 -14.92 13.24
CA PRO A 624 17.60 -15.18 12.04
C PRO A 624 16.72 -15.03 10.81
N ARG A 625 17.27 -14.40 9.76
CA ARG A 625 16.59 -14.14 8.49
C ARG A 625 17.53 -14.38 7.33
N LEU A 626 16.98 -14.86 6.22
CA LEU A 626 17.72 -15.06 4.98
C LEU A 626 16.79 -14.75 3.81
N SER A 627 17.25 -13.93 2.89
CA SER A 627 16.60 -13.79 1.59
C SER A 627 17.60 -14.02 0.45
N ILE A 628 17.09 -14.55 -0.65
CA ILE A 628 17.87 -14.91 -1.83
C ILE A 628 17.09 -14.48 -3.06
N ASN A 629 17.75 -13.73 -3.95
CA ASN A 629 17.26 -13.41 -5.28
C ASN A 629 18.29 -13.88 -6.31
N TYR A 630 17.87 -14.76 -7.21
CA TYR A 630 18.75 -15.30 -8.26
C TYR A 630 18.19 -14.96 -9.64
N GLN A 631 18.87 -14.09 -10.35
CA GLN A 631 18.59 -13.77 -11.76
C GLN A 631 19.14 -14.88 -12.65
N LEU A 632 18.28 -15.87 -12.97
CA LEU A 632 18.64 -17.01 -13.80
C LEU A 632 19.05 -16.56 -15.21
N ASN A 633 18.28 -15.64 -15.79
CA ASN A 633 18.57 -14.94 -17.04
C ASN A 633 17.99 -13.52 -16.99
N LYS A 634 18.01 -12.80 -18.12
CA LYS A 634 17.50 -11.40 -18.18
C LYS A 634 16.01 -11.26 -17.85
N GLN A 635 15.24 -12.33 -17.92
CA GLN A 635 13.78 -12.31 -17.78
C GLN A 635 13.30 -13.05 -16.54
N VAL A 636 14.02 -14.08 -16.10
CA VAL A 636 13.60 -14.96 -15.00
C VAL A 636 14.41 -14.68 -13.75
N THR A 637 13.72 -14.42 -12.65
CA THR A 637 14.30 -14.28 -11.31
C THR A 637 13.64 -15.29 -10.37
N LEU A 638 14.45 -16.08 -9.67
CA LEU A 638 14.01 -16.95 -8.57
C LEU A 638 14.19 -16.21 -7.26
N LYS A 639 13.22 -16.38 -6.35
CA LYS A 639 13.17 -15.67 -5.07
C LYS A 639 12.99 -16.67 -3.94
N GLY A 640 13.65 -16.45 -2.82
CA GLY A 640 13.43 -17.24 -1.61
C GLY A 640 13.65 -16.41 -0.37
N ALA A 641 12.85 -16.63 0.68
CA ALA A 641 13.07 -16.02 1.97
C ALA A 641 12.62 -16.92 3.10
N THR A 642 13.37 -16.90 4.20
CA THR A 642 12.98 -17.53 5.46
C THR A 642 13.39 -16.64 6.62
N GLY A 643 12.66 -16.75 7.74
CA GLY A 643 13.01 -16.00 8.93
C GLY A 643 12.06 -16.23 10.08
N ARG A 644 12.54 -15.87 11.27
CA ARG A 644 11.75 -15.83 12.51
C ARG A 644 11.47 -14.38 12.89
N TYR A 645 10.28 -14.14 13.43
CA TYR A 645 9.77 -12.81 13.76
C TYR A 645 9.02 -12.87 15.09
N TYR A 646 9.20 -11.86 15.97
CA TYR A 646 8.52 -11.79 17.27
C TYR A 646 7.62 -10.57 17.38
N GLN A 647 6.56 -10.70 18.21
CA GLN A 647 5.62 -9.63 18.51
C GLN A 647 5.40 -9.54 20.01
N PHE A 648 5.72 -8.37 20.60
CA PHE A 648 5.68 -8.12 22.04
C PHE A 648 4.39 -7.41 22.48
N ALA A 649 3.84 -6.51 21.65
CA ALA A 649 2.53 -5.90 21.84
C ALA A 649 1.56 -6.44 20.82
N LYS A 650 0.42 -6.95 21.24
CA LYS A 650 -0.59 -7.57 20.39
C LYS A 650 -1.99 -7.09 20.71
N ARG A 651 -2.89 -7.19 19.74
CA ARG A 651 -4.30 -6.93 19.91
C ARG A 651 -5.00 -8.22 20.24
N VAL A 652 -5.61 -8.26 21.38
CA VAL A 652 -6.33 -9.45 21.87
C VAL A 652 -7.80 -9.28 21.53
N VAL A 653 -8.37 -10.29 20.87
CA VAL A 653 -9.78 -10.27 20.45
C VAL A 653 -10.61 -10.99 21.49
N ARG A 654 -11.69 -10.33 21.94
CA ARG A 654 -12.79 -10.94 22.70
C ARG A 654 -13.92 -11.21 21.73
N GLU A 655 -14.16 -12.44 21.40
CA GLU A 655 -15.34 -12.81 20.63
C GLU A 655 -16.57 -12.88 21.53
N ASP A 656 -17.61 -12.14 21.15
CA ASP A 656 -18.92 -12.21 21.76
C ASP A 656 -19.94 -12.38 20.63
N ILE A 657 -20.59 -13.56 20.58
CA ILE A 657 -21.51 -13.93 19.50
C ILE A 657 -22.76 -13.04 19.50
N LEU A 658 -23.15 -12.53 20.69
CA LEU A 658 -24.37 -11.74 20.87
C LEU A 658 -24.13 -10.22 20.85
N GLN A 659 -22.92 -9.78 21.24
CA GLN A 659 -22.58 -8.36 21.37
C GLN A 659 -21.53 -7.88 20.36
N GLY A 660 -21.08 -8.76 19.48
CA GLY A 660 -20.00 -8.53 18.52
C GLY A 660 -18.61 -8.61 19.15
N SER A 661 -17.62 -8.89 18.31
CA SER A 661 -16.22 -9.01 18.75
C SER A 661 -15.66 -7.67 19.22
N ARG A 662 -14.84 -7.70 20.25
CA ARG A 662 -14.11 -6.56 20.81
C ARG A 662 -12.65 -6.87 20.86
N ASP A 663 -11.83 -5.85 20.76
CA ASP A 663 -10.39 -5.99 20.83
C ASP A 663 -9.73 -4.85 21.60
N PHE A 664 -8.57 -5.15 22.17
CA PHE A 664 -7.75 -4.18 22.87
C PHE A 664 -6.27 -4.56 22.77
N TRP A 665 -5.42 -3.57 22.81
CA TRP A 665 -3.97 -3.77 22.85
C TRP A 665 -3.51 -4.18 24.23
N ALA A 666 -2.64 -5.19 24.27
CA ALA A 666 -2.02 -5.71 25.47
C ALA A 666 -0.54 -6.03 25.25
N LEU A 667 0.26 -5.94 26.31
CA LEU A 667 1.67 -6.29 26.27
C LEU A 667 1.86 -7.74 26.69
N ALA A 668 2.69 -8.47 26.00
CA ALA A 668 3.07 -9.83 26.38
C ALA A 668 3.79 -9.84 27.71
N ASP A 669 3.52 -10.85 28.55
CA ASP A 669 4.07 -10.98 29.90
C ASP A 669 4.60 -12.40 30.22
N ASP A 670 4.53 -13.33 29.25
CA ASP A 670 4.86 -14.76 29.35
C ASP A 670 4.10 -15.56 30.41
N SER A 671 3.24 -14.93 31.18
CA SER A 671 2.43 -15.60 32.18
C SER A 671 1.02 -15.91 31.64
N LYS A 672 0.28 -14.86 31.28
CA LYS A 672 -1.06 -14.95 30.72
C LYS A 672 -1.03 -14.74 29.20
N LEU A 673 -0.16 -13.89 28.73
CA LEU A 673 -0.07 -13.46 27.35
C LEU A 673 1.32 -13.71 26.78
N PRO A 674 1.61 -14.84 26.12
CA PRO A 674 2.92 -15.18 25.65
C PRO A 674 3.39 -14.23 24.56
N VAL A 675 4.73 -14.08 24.41
CA VAL A 675 5.31 -13.42 23.23
C VAL A 675 4.96 -14.25 21.99
N SER A 676 4.29 -13.63 21.02
CA SER A 676 3.97 -14.32 19.77
C SER A 676 5.18 -14.36 18.84
N TYR A 677 5.33 -15.45 18.08
CA TYR A 677 6.31 -15.49 17.01
C TYR A 677 5.81 -16.26 15.79
N ALA A 678 6.44 -15.99 14.66
CA ALA A 678 6.16 -16.67 13.40
C ALA A 678 7.47 -17.10 12.71
N ASN A 679 7.42 -18.26 12.06
CA ASN A 679 8.42 -18.70 11.11
C ASN A 679 7.84 -18.56 9.70
N HIS A 680 8.55 -17.89 8.80
CA HIS A 680 8.14 -17.72 7.40
C HIS A 680 9.05 -18.52 6.47
N PHE A 681 8.44 -19.12 5.47
CA PHE A 681 9.11 -19.77 4.34
C PHE A 681 8.43 -19.30 3.06
N ILE A 682 9.17 -18.67 2.17
CA ILE A 682 8.68 -18.10 0.93
C ILE A 682 9.59 -18.57 -0.20
N PHE A 683 8.97 -19.00 -1.29
CA PHE A 683 9.65 -19.32 -2.53
C PHE A 683 8.84 -18.78 -3.71
N GLY A 684 9.50 -18.20 -4.69
CA GLY A 684 8.82 -17.61 -5.83
C GLY A 684 9.70 -17.53 -7.07
N ALA A 685 9.03 -17.25 -8.18
CA ALA A 685 9.65 -17.02 -9.47
C ALA A 685 8.92 -15.87 -10.18
N SER A 686 9.67 -14.99 -10.83
CA SER A 686 9.13 -13.97 -11.68
C SER A 686 9.69 -14.08 -13.10
N TYR A 687 8.81 -13.89 -14.08
CA TYR A 687 9.14 -13.74 -15.49
C TYR A 687 8.76 -12.34 -15.94
N GLU A 688 9.74 -11.57 -16.36
CA GLU A 688 9.54 -10.18 -16.72
C GLU A 688 10.02 -9.90 -18.14
N THR A 689 9.14 -9.26 -18.91
CA THR A 689 9.43 -8.71 -20.24
C THR A 689 9.34 -7.18 -20.21
N GLY A 690 9.59 -6.50 -21.33
CA GLY A 690 9.39 -5.05 -21.45
C GLY A 690 7.98 -4.61 -21.04
N GLN A 691 6.94 -5.37 -21.38
CA GLN A 691 5.53 -5.00 -21.17
C GLN A 691 4.82 -5.78 -20.06
N PHE A 692 5.25 -7.02 -19.78
CA PHE A 692 4.54 -7.92 -18.87
C PHE A 692 5.43 -8.36 -17.71
N LEU A 693 4.81 -8.53 -16.55
CA LEU A 693 5.34 -9.21 -15.39
C LEU A 693 4.41 -10.37 -15.02
N PHE A 694 4.97 -11.55 -14.92
CA PHE A 694 4.32 -12.71 -14.32
C PHE A 694 5.09 -13.08 -13.06
N ASP A 695 4.42 -13.11 -11.90
CA ASP A 695 5.02 -13.40 -10.60
C ASP A 695 4.22 -14.47 -9.88
N VAL A 696 4.90 -15.46 -9.32
CA VAL A 696 4.31 -16.54 -8.53
C VAL A 696 5.09 -16.68 -7.24
N GLU A 697 4.40 -16.65 -6.10
CA GLU A 697 5.01 -16.85 -4.79
C GLU A 697 4.20 -17.86 -3.97
N ALA A 698 4.85 -18.96 -3.58
CA ALA A 698 4.35 -19.92 -2.59
C ALA A 698 4.86 -19.53 -1.21
N TYR A 699 4.03 -19.67 -0.19
CA TYR A 699 4.41 -19.34 1.19
C TYR A 699 3.82 -20.32 2.20
N TYR A 700 4.58 -20.47 3.29
CA TYR A 700 4.18 -21.22 4.48
C TYR A 700 4.59 -20.43 5.72
N LYS A 701 3.64 -20.22 6.63
CA LYS A 701 3.84 -19.53 7.91
C LYS A 701 3.38 -20.41 9.05
N GLN A 702 4.18 -20.51 10.09
CA GLN A 702 3.81 -21.12 11.37
C GLN A 702 3.71 -20.01 12.40
N LEU A 703 2.61 -19.98 13.13
CA LEU A 703 2.30 -18.97 14.13
C LEU A 703 2.21 -19.61 15.51
N TYR A 704 2.88 -19.03 16.48
CA TYR A 704 2.92 -19.49 17.86
C TYR A 704 2.57 -18.36 18.81
N GLY A 705 2.02 -18.73 19.98
CA GLY A 705 1.62 -17.77 21.00
C GLY A 705 0.46 -16.88 20.56
N LEU A 706 -0.43 -17.38 19.68
CA LEU A 706 -1.72 -16.73 19.43
C LEU A 706 -2.54 -16.68 20.71
N SER A 707 -3.35 -15.64 20.87
CA SER A 707 -4.10 -15.45 22.11
C SER A 707 -5.52 -15.00 21.82
N GLU A 708 -6.47 -15.63 22.51
CA GLU A 708 -7.87 -15.21 22.58
C GLU A 708 -8.25 -14.90 24.04
N TYR A 709 -9.23 -14.04 24.23
CA TYR A 709 -9.63 -13.54 25.54
C TYR A 709 -11.09 -13.84 25.84
N SER A 710 -11.35 -14.30 27.05
CA SER A 710 -12.69 -14.46 27.59
C SER A 710 -12.82 -13.79 28.96
N LEU A 711 -13.89 -13.04 29.15
CA LEU A 711 -14.29 -12.47 30.43
C LEU A 711 -15.59 -13.14 30.87
N ARG A 712 -15.54 -13.89 31.97
CA ARG A 712 -16.70 -14.57 32.55
C ARG A 712 -17.13 -13.84 33.80
N PHE A 713 -18.44 -13.65 33.92
CA PHE A 713 -19.10 -13.09 35.10
C PHE A 713 -19.77 -14.24 35.86
N THR A 714 -19.40 -14.41 37.12
CA THR A 714 -20.03 -15.43 37.99
C THR A 714 -20.80 -14.67 39.08
N PRO A 715 -22.14 -14.73 39.10
CA PRO A 715 -22.92 -14.14 40.18
C PRO A 715 -22.56 -14.84 41.49
N SER A 716 -22.26 -14.07 42.53
CA SER A 716 -22.13 -14.54 43.89
C SER A 716 -22.94 -13.62 44.79
N PHE A 717 -23.45 -14.12 45.91
CA PHE A 717 -24.34 -13.39 46.82
C PHE A 717 -23.82 -11.94 47.08
N GLY A 718 -24.49 -10.97 46.42
CA GLY A 718 -24.20 -9.54 46.56
C GLY A 718 -22.93 -9.02 45.86
N LYS A 719 -22.19 -9.88 45.15
CA LYS A 719 -21.00 -9.48 44.38
C LYS A 719 -20.98 -10.24 43.05
N ILE A 720 -20.51 -9.55 42.02
CA ILE A 720 -20.19 -10.17 40.73
C ILE A 720 -18.71 -10.47 40.72
N ASN A 721 -18.34 -11.75 40.67
CA ASN A 721 -16.96 -12.15 40.50
C ASN A 721 -16.61 -12.22 39.02
N TYR A 722 -15.44 -11.68 38.66
CA TYR A 722 -14.93 -11.68 37.30
C TYR A 722 -13.78 -12.64 37.16
N ASN A 723 -13.76 -13.40 36.10
CA ASN A 723 -12.63 -14.25 35.75
C ASN A 723 -12.14 -13.91 34.34
N GLU A 724 -10.94 -13.36 34.24
CA GLU A 724 -10.23 -13.14 32.99
C GLU A 724 -9.50 -14.42 32.60
N SER A 725 -9.73 -14.89 31.38
CA SER A 725 -9.04 -16.05 30.84
C SER A 725 -8.40 -15.68 29.50
N PHE A 726 -7.10 -15.92 29.39
CA PHE A 726 -6.35 -15.84 28.14
C PHE A 726 -6.07 -17.28 27.68
N TYR A 727 -6.53 -17.58 26.48
CA TYR A 727 -6.31 -18.88 25.86
C TYR A 727 -5.17 -18.75 24.86
N GLN A 728 -4.24 -19.71 24.91
CA GLN A 728 -3.10 -19.76 24.00
C GLN A 728 -3.34 -20.76 22.89
N GLY A 729 -2.87 -20.41 21.70
CA GLY A 729 -3.02 -21.23 20.51
C GLY A 729 -1.87 -21.11 19.55
N THR A 730 -1.94 -21.91 18.50
CA THR A 730 -1.03 -21.91 17.35
C THR A 730 -1.83 -21.70 16.07
N GLY A 731 -1.15 -21.35 14.99
CA GLY A 731 -1.76 -21.23 13.68
C GLY A 731 -0.82 -21.59 12.56
N GLU A 732 -1.39 -21.93 11.42
CA GLU A 732 -0.65 -22.19 10.20
C GLU A 732 -1.31 -21.49 9.03
N THR A 733 -0.50 -20.91 8.14
CA THR A 733 -0.98 -20.36 6.88
C THR A 733 -0.12 -20.88 5.74
N ARG A 734 -0.76 -21.36 4.69
CA ARG A 734 -0.11 -21.78 3.44
C ARG A 734 -0.88 -21.24 2.25
N GLY A 735 -0.16 -20.90 1.19
CA GLY A 735 -0.82 -20.40 -0.02
C GLY A 735 0.15 -20.15 -1.17
N ILE A 736 -0.47 -19.80 -2.31
CA ILE A 736 0.22 -19.43 -3.54
C ILE A 736 -0.45 -18.17 -4.08
N ASP A 737 0.36 -17.16 -4.36
CA ASP A 737 -0.03 -15.91 -5.01
C ASP A 737 0.41 -15.94 -6.47
N PHE A 738 -0.48 -15.57 -7.40
CA PHE A 738 -0.22 -15.38 -8.82
C PHE A 738 -0.52 -13.94 -9.20
N LEU A 739 0.40 -13.31 -9.93
CA LEU A 739 0.25 -11.99 -10.50
C LEU A 739 0.61 -12.01 -11.97
N LEU A 740 -0.29 -11.54 -12.82
CA LEU A 740 -0.02 -11.20 -14.21
C LEU A 740 -0.29 -9.71 -14.38
N GLN A 741 0.73 -8.94 -14.74
CA GLN A 741 0.64 -7.50 -14.90
C GLN A 741 1.09 -7.06 -16.29
N LYS A 742 0.28 -6.20 -16.93
CA LYS A 742 0.71 -5.38 -18.07
C LYS A 742 1.16 -4.02 -17.55
N LYS A 743 2.45 -3.70 -17.71
CA LYS A 743 3.14 -2.61 -17.01
C LYS A 743 2.93 -1.23 -17.64
N SER A 744 2.77 -1.14 -18.94
CA SER A 744 2.79 0.12 -19.69
C SER A 744 1.87 0.11 -20.91
N GLY A 745 1.62 1.30 -21.47
CA GLY A 745 0.75 1.57 -22.60
C GLY A 745 -0.57 2.22 -22.19
N ALA A 746 -1.37 2.65 -23.18
CA ALA A 746 -2.69 3.25 -22.92
C ALA A 746 -3.60 2.32 -22.10
N TYR A 747 -3.52 1.01 -22.35
CA TYR A 747 -4.11 -0.01 -21.49
C TYR A 747 -3.03 -0.62 -20.60
N ASN A 748 -3.26 -0.59 -19.28
CA ASN A 748 -2.44 -1.24 -18.28
C ASN A 748 -3.34 -1.84 -17.19
N GLY A 749 -2.79 -2.74 -16.37
CA GLY A 749 -3.56 -3.38 -15.34
C GLY A 749 -2.95 -4.70 -14.89
N TRP A 750 -3.66 -5.42 -14.03
CA TRP A 750 -3.19 -6.72 -13.55
C TRP A 750 -4.33 -7.66 -13.18
N ILE A 751 -4.00 -8.94 -13.19
CA ILE A 751 -4.81 -10.02 -12.68
C ILE A 751 -4.05 -10.66 -11.52
N GLY A 752 -4.68 -10.75 -10.37
CA GLY A 752 -4.17 -11.41 -9.18
C GLY A 752 -5.05 -12.60 -8.80
N TYR A 753 -4.44 -13.71 -8.42
CA TYR A 753 -5.15 -14.83 -7.83
C TYR A 753 -4.38 -15.37 -6.64
N THR A 754 -5.08 -15.57 -5.53
CA THR A 754 -4.53 -16.17 -4.32
C THR A 754 -5.30 -17.44 -3.97
N LEU A 755 -4.58 -18.54 -3.81
CA LEU A 755 -5.07 -19.77 -3.19
C LEU A 755 -4.44 -19.89 -1.82
N SER A 756 -5.23 -19.82 -0.74
CA SER A 756 -4.69 -19.84 0.62
C SER A 756 -5.53 -20.65 1.60
N GLN A 757 -4.91 -21.05 2.69
CA GLN A 757 -5.59 -21.65 3.82
C GLN A 757 -4.91 -21.21 5.10
N THR A 758 -5.71 -20.70 6.05
CA THR A 758 -5.27 -20.34 7.40
C THR A 758 -6.07 -21.14 8.41
N THR A 759 -5.37 -21.83 9.30
CA THR A 759 -5.97 -22.62 10.39
C THR A 759 -5.41 -22.18 11.72
N ASN A 760 -6.22 -22.26 12.75
CA ASN A 760 -5.83 -22.05 14.14
C ASN A 760 -6.12 -23.30 14.97
N THR A 761 -5.36 -23.50 16.04
CA THR A 761 -5.57 -24.55 17.04
C THR A 761 -5.53 -23.91 18.42
N PHE A 762 -6.68 -23.90 19.08
CA PHE A 762 -6.82 -23.49 20.48
C PHE A 762 -7.41 -24.66 21.26
N PRO A 763 -6.64 -25.29 22.14
CA PRO A 763 -7.09 -26.48 22.88
C PRO A 763 -8.40 -26.30 23.65
N VAL A 764 -8.72 -25.05 24.06
CA VAL A 764 -9.97 -24.73 24.75
C VAL A 764 -11.21 -24.95 23.89
N TYR A 765 -11.11 -24.85 22.57
CA TYR A 765 -12.22 -25.11 21.65
C TYR A 765 -12.17 -26.52 21.10
N GLN A 766 -11.02 -26.91 20.55
CA GLN A 766 -10.77 -28.24 20.02
C GLN A 766 -9.27 -28.50 19.80
N LEU A 767 -8.86 -29.76 19.85
CA LEU A 767 -7.46 -30.17 19.63
C LEU A 767 -7.10 -30.22 18.14
N LYS A 768 -8.09 -30.32 17.24
CA LYS A 768 -7.85 -30.33 15.80
C LYS A 768 -7.81 -28.91 15.25
N PRO A 769 -6.99 -28.63 14.24
CA PRO A 769 -7.01 -27.35 13.56
C PRO A 769 -8.39 -27.03 12.97
N TYR A 770 -8.80 -25.78 13.05
CA TYR A 770 -10.00 -25.23 12.44
C TYR A 770 -9.67 -23.99 11.62
N LEU A 771 -10.52 -23.62 10.67
CA LEU A 771 -10.29 -22.44 9.83
C LEU A 771 -10.31 -21.16 10.66
N ALA A 772 -9.32 -20.30 10.47
CA ALA A 772 -9.29 -18.98 11.09
C ALA A 772 -10.40 -18.09 10.50
N SER A 773 -10.94 -17.15 11.30
CA SER A 773 -12.06 -16.28 10.88
C SER A 773 -11.72 -15.41 9.67
N GLN A 774 -10.45 -15.08 9.45
CA GLN A 774 -9.95 -14.32 8.29
C GLN A 774 -9.60 -15.22 7.09
N ASN A 775 -9.82 -16.53 7.16
CA ASN A 775 -9.47 -17.43 6.05
C ASN A 775 -10.32 -17.14 4.81
N VAL A 776 -9.65 -16.93 3.67
CA VAL A 776 -10.24 -16.85 2.34
C VAL A 776 -9.52 -17.85 1.47
N ARG A 777 -10.25 -18.89 0.99
CA ARG A 777 -9.63 -19.99 0.23
C ARG A 777 -9.22 -19.59 -1.16
N HIS A 778 -10.10 -18.91 -1.89
CA HIS A 778 -9.92 -18.45 -3.24
C HIS A 778 -10.18 -16.96 -3.30
N GLU A 779 -9.26 -16.19 -3.85
CA GLU A 779 -9.42 -14.77 -4.07
C GLU A 779 -8.90 -14.39 -5.46
N PHE A 780 -9.78 -13.85 -6.30
CA PHE A 780 -9.47 -13.41 -7.65
C PHE A 780 -9.70 -11.90 -7.77
N LYS A 781 -8.79 -11.20 -8.44
CA LYS A 781 -8.81 -9.76 -8.66
C LYS A 781 -8.41 -9.45 -10.09
N SER A 782 -9.19 -8.61 -10.76
CA SER A 782 -8.87 -8.10 -12.09
C SER A 782 -8.99 -6.59 -12.07
N ILE A 783 -7.92 -5.91 -12.36
CA ILE A 783 -7.82 -4.45 -12.40
C ILE A 783 -7.42 -4.04 -13.81
N ASN A 784 -8.26 -3.22 -14.44
CA ASN A 784 -8.10 -2.79 -15.81
C ASN A 784 -8.17 -1.27 -15.86
N MET A 785 -7.18 -0.64 -16.46
CA MET A 785 -7.08 0.81 -16.61
C MET A 785 -6.79 1.15 -18.06
N TYR A 786 -7.50 2.14 -18.58
CA TYR A 786 -7.34 2.61 -19.95
C TYR A 786 -7.34 4.13 -19.99
N THR A 787 -6.25 4.71 -20.47
CA THR A 787 -6.09 6.16 -20.63
C THR A 787 -6.29 6.56 -22.09
N TYR A 788 -7.20 7.49 -22.35
CA TYR A 788 -7.44 8.07 -23.66
C TYR A 788 -7.49 9.59 -23.59
N ARG A 789 -6.45 10.24 -24.09
CA ARG A 789 -6.27 11.70 -24.02
C ARG A 789 -6.34 12.23 -22.57
N HIS A 790 -7.40 12.94 -22.22
CA HIS A 790 -7.66 13.51 -20.89
C HIS A 790 -8.56 12.63 -20.02
N TRP A 791 -8.93 11.45 -20.50
CA TRP A 791 -9.83 10.52 -19.83
C TRP A 791 -9.10 9.30 -19.32
N ASP A 792 -9.33 8.95 -18.07
CA ASP A 792 -8.92 7.68 -17.49
C ASP A 792 -10.17 6.86 -17.16
N PHE A 793 -10.19 5.63 -17.61
CA PHE A 793 -11.22 4.64 -17.36
C PHE A 793 -10.61 3.52 -16.53
N SER A 794 -11.30 3.09 -15.49
CA SER A 794 -10.87 1.95 -14.70
C SER A 794 -12.04 1.05 -14.34
N VAL A 795 -11.78 -0.25 -14.34
CA VAL A 795 -12.73 -1.28 -13.90
C VAL A 795 -11.98 -2.28 -13.04
N THR A 796 -12.52 -2.57 -11.87
CA THR A 796 -12.00 -3.62 -10.98
C THR A 796 -13.07 -4.67 -10.75
N PHE A 797 -12.65 -5.93 -10.70
CA PHE A 797 -13.52 -7.05 -10.34
C PHE A 797 -12.88 -7.88 -9.24
N PHE A 798 -13.67 -8.20 -8.23
CA PHE A 798 -13.29 -9.02 -7.09
C PHE A 798 -14.17 -10.25 -6.98
N TYR A 799 -13.55 -11.38 -6.64
CA TYR A 799 -14.21 -12.57 -6.16
C TYR A 799 -13.41 -13.15 -5.00
N ALA A 800 -14.09 -13.54 -3.93
CA ALA A 800 -13.51 -14.22 -2.78
C ALA A 800 -14.47 -15.30 -2.27
N SER A 801 -13.95 -16.47 -1.94
CA SER A 801 -14.72 -17.50 -1.25
C SER A 801 -15.16 -17.02 0.13
N GLY A 802 -16.31 -17.48 0.59
CA GLY A 802 -16.89 -17.11 1.87
C GLY A 802 -15.95 -17.34 3.05
N LYS A 803 -15.98 -16.43 4.04
CA LYS A 803 -15.22 -16.53 5.27
C LYS A 803 -15.89 -17.49 6.26
N PRO A 804 -15.10 -18.23 7.05
CA PRO A 804 -15.66 -19.07 8.11
C PRO A 804 -16.17 -18.21 9.27
N TYR A 805 -17.23 -18.69 9.92
CA TYR A 805 -17.82 -18.07 11.11
C TYR A 805 -18.39 -19.12 12.07
N THR A 806 -18.58 -18.70 13.32
CA THR A 806 -19.21 -19.50 14.37
C THR A 806 -20.67 -19.11 14.49
N ALA A 807 -21.58 -20.09 14.44
CA ALA A 807 -23.01 -19.86 14.62
C ALA A 807 -23.51 -20.48 15.94
N PRO A 808 -24.60 -19.98 16.53
CA PRO A 808 -25.34 -20.70 17.57
C PRO A 808 -25.91 -22.00 17.00
N GLY A 809 -25.78 -23.08 17.75
CA GLY A 809 -26.35 -24.39 17.39
C GLY A 809 -27.81 -24.55 17.74
N GLY A 810 -28.36 -23.65 18.53
CA GLY A 810 -29.76 -23.61 18.99
C GLY A 810 -29.93 -22.68 20.19
N GLY A 811 -31.16 -22.25 20.41
CA GLY A 811 -31.58 -21.53 21.62
C GLY A 811 -32.37 -22.43 22.56
N TYR A 812 -32.17 -22.30 23.84
CA TYR A 812 -33.02 -22.95 24.85
C TYR A 812 -33.32 -22.01 26.01
N GLY A 813 -34.54 -22.07 26.48
CA GLY A 813 -34.99 -21.31 27.63
C GLY A 813 -34.79 -22.12 28.92
N VAL A 814 -34.19 -21.51 29.93
CA VAL A 814 -34.11 -22.05 31.29
C VAL A 814 -35.02 -21.21 32.16
N THR A 815 -36.00 -21.88 32.78
CA THR A 815 -36.86 -21.24 33.79
C THR A 815 -36.06 -21.10 35.07
N LEU A 816 -35.83 -19.87 35.51
CA LEU A 816 -35.17 -19.58 36.77
C LEU A 816 -36.11 -19.81 37.95
N LEU A 817 -35.54 -19.87 39.16
CA LEU A 817 -36.31 -20.10 40.40
C LEU A 817 -37.36 -19.01 40.69
N ASP A 818 -37.23 -17.84 40.12
CA ASP A 818 -38.16 -16.71 40.18
C ASP A 818 -39.29 -16.80 39.13
N GLY A 819 -39.31 -17.86 38.32
CA GLY A 819 -40.29 -18.08 37.27
C GLY A 819 -39.93 -17.38 35.93
N ASN A 820 -38.87 -16.59 35.88
CA ASN A 820 -38.42 -15.93 34.65
C ASN A 820 -37.72 -16.93 33.73
N ILE A 821 -37.98 -16.81 32.43
CA ILE A 821 -37.26 -17.62 31.40
C ILE A 821 -36.06 -16.83 30.93
N THR A 822 -34.88 -17.39 31.17
CA THR A 822 -33.61 -16.85 30.58
C THR A 822 -33.22 -17.71 29.39
N ASN A 823 -33.05 -17.05 28.24
CA ASN A 823 -32.68 -17.73 27.02
C ASN A 823 -31.14 -17.87 26.93
N PHE A 824 -30.71 -19.07 26.64
CA PHE A 824 -29.32 -19.42 26.39
C PHE A 824 -29.17 -19.91 24.97
N THR A 825 -27.99 -19.68 24.39
CA THR A 825 -27.60 -20.21 23.08
C THR A 825 -26.50 -21.25 23.26
N SER A 826 -26.65 -22.39 22.64
CA SER A 826 -25.53 -23.34 22.47
C SER A 826 -24.68 -22.89 21.25
N VAL A 827 -23.36 -23.07 21.34
CA VAL A 827 -22.45 -22.70 20.26
C VAL A 827 -22.05 -23.96 19.51
N THR A 828 -22.05 -23.90 18.19
CA THR A 828 -21.55 -24.97 17.33
C THR A 828 -20.02 -25.03 17.33
N THR A 829 -19.43 -25.85 16.46
CA THR A 829 -18.00 -25.93 16.24
C THR A 829 -17.46 -24.54 15.84
N LYS A 830 -16.35 -24.12 16.47
CA LYS A 830 -15.68 -22.86 16.16
C LYS A 830 -15.39 -22.75 14.67
N ASN A 831 -15.87 -21.67 14.03
CA ASN A 831 -15.72 -21.39 12.60
C ASN A 831 -16.14 -22.57 11.68
N GLY A 832 -17.17 -23.32 12.08
CA GLY A 832 -17.65 -24.52 11.38
C GLY A 832 -18.49 -24.25 10.15
N LEU A 833 -18.99 -23.03 9.97
CA LEU A 833 -19.81 -22.61 8.84
C LEU A 833 -19.07 -21.56 7.98
N GLN A 834 -19.54 -21.37 6.76
CA GLN A 834 -19.00 -20.37 5.82
C GLN A 834 -20.08 -19.41 5.38
N LEU A 835 -19.73 -18.12 5.27
CA LEU A 835 -20.57 -17.11 4.63
C LEU A 835 -20.65 -17.38 3.11
N PRO A 836 -21.66 -16.86 2.42
CA PRO A 836 -21.70 -16.86 0.96
C PRO A 836 -20.46 -16.22 0.33
N ASP A 837 -20.16 -16.60 -0.89
CA ASP A 837 -19.06 -16.03 -1.64
C ASP A 837 -19.28 -14.53 -1.85
N TYR A 838 -18.20 -13.78 -1.76
CA TYR A 838 -18.15 -12.35 -1.96
C TYR A 838 -17.71 -12.02 -3.38
N HIS A 839 -18.44 -11.16 -4.09
CA HIS A 839 -17.97 -10.62 -5.37
C HIS A 839 -18.52 -9.22 -5.63
N ARG A 840 -17.72 -8.41 -6.34
CA ARG A 840 -18.03 -7.02 -6.62
C ARG A 840 -17.31 -6.54 -7.87
N MET A 841 -17.93 -5.64 -8.59
CA MET A 841 -17.30 -4.88 -9.66
C MET A 841 -17.42 -3.40 -9.38
N ASP A 842 -16.30 -2.67 -9.51
CA ASP A 842 -16.24 -1.23 -9.38
C ASP A 842 -15.76 -0.61 -10.69
N ALA A 843 -16.24 0.59 -11.02
CA ALA A 843 -15.83 1.31 -12.22
C ALA A 843 -15.57 2.79 -11.90
N ALA A 844 -14.65 3.42 -12.62
CA ALA A 844 -14.46 4.85 -12.52
C ALA A 844 -14.09 5.48 -13.87
N ILE A 845 -14.48 6.75 -14.02
CA ILE A 845 -14.13 7.60 -15.15
C ILE A 845 -13.62 8.92 -14.59
N THR A 846 -12.42 9.32 -14.98
CA THR A 846 -11.80 10.57 -14.53
C THR A 846 -11.42 11.44 -15.73
N TYR A 847 -11.78 12.71 -15.69
CA TYR A 847 -11.39 13.69 -16.69
C TYR A 847 -10.38 14.68 -16.10
N HIS A 848 -9.27 14.90 -16.79
CA HIS A 848 -8.19 15.80 -16.38
C HIS A 848 -8.11 17.03 -17.27
N TRP A 849 -7.88 18.20 -16.67
CA TRP A 849 -7.63 19.42 -17.42
C TRP A 849 -6.64 20.32 -16.67
N ASN A 850 -5.94 21.12 -17.44
CA ASN A 850 -5.05 22.16 -16.93
C ASN A 850 -5.71 23.52 -17.17
N SER A 851 -6.01 24.26 -16.12
CA SER A 851 -6.37 25.68 -16.22
C SER A 851 -5.09 26.49 -16.09
N GLY A 852 -4.82 27.43 -16.97
CA GLY A 852 -3.54 28.17 -17.10
C GLY A 852 -2.76 28.40 -15.81
N ARG A 853 -1.47 28.77 -15.89
CA ARG A 853 -0.52 28.89 -14.77
C ARG A 853 -0.13 27.56 -14.09
N GLY A 854 -0.26 26.43 -14.80
CA GLY A 854 0.22 25.13 -14.33
C GLY A 854 -0.64 24.47 -13.23
N SER A 855 -1.91 24.86 -13.13
CA SER A 855 -2.88 24.18 -12.28
C SER A 855 -3.26 22.82 -12.90
N ALA A 856 -3.28 21.78 -12.10
CA ALA A 856 -3.76 20.45 -12.49
C ALA A 856 -5.08 20.16 -11.78
N ASN A 857 -6.13 19.88 -12.56
CA ASN A 857 -7.47 19.64 -12.03
C ASN A 857 -8.02 18.33 -12.59
N SER A 858 -8.90 17.69 -11.84
CA SER A 858 -9.64 16.53 -12.33
C SER A 858 -11.03 16.42 -11.71
N VAL A 859 -11.95 15.84 -12.45
CA VAL A 859 -13.24 15.37 -11.95
C VAL A 859 -13.37 13.90 -12.21
N GLY A 860 -13.67 13.13 -11.18
CA GLY A 860 -13.81 11.68 -11.21
C GLY A 860 -15.22 11.27 -10.77
N LEU A 861 -15.83 10.38 -11.55
CA LEU A 861 -17.07 9.69 -11.19
C LEU A 861 -16.72 8.22 -10.98
N SER A 862 -16.99 7.68 -9.81
CA SER A 862 -16.77 6.27 -9.51
C SER A 862 -18.03 5.60 -8.99
N PHE A 863 -18.16 4.32 -9.29
CA PHE A 863 -19.25 3.45 -8.92
C PHE A 863 -18.69 2.24 -8.18
N PHE A 864 -18.98 2.17 -6.91
CA PHE A 864 -18.65 1.02 -6.08
C PHE A 864 -19.81 0.03 -6.13
N ASN A 865 -19.51 -1.25 -6.28
CA ASN A 865 -20.48 -2.32 -6.41
C ASN A 865 -21.50 -2.07 -7.54
N LEU A 866 -21.01 -1.95 -8.76
CA LEU A 866 -21.75 -1.47 -9.94
C LEU A 866 -23.07 -2.24 -10.22
N TYR A 867 -23.15 -3.51 -9.90
CA TYR A 867 -24.33 -4.37 -10.11
C TYR A 867 -25.11 -4.68 -8.82
N ASP A 868 -24.90 -3.90 -7.74
CA ASP A 868 -25.64 -3.96 -6.46
C ASP A 868 -25.67 -5.35 -5.82
N GLN A 869 -24.54 -6.09 -5.84
CA GLN A 869 -24.45 -7.40 -5.20
C GLN A 869 -24.68 -7.30 -3.70
N LYS A 870 -25.55 -8.15 -3.18
CA LYS A 870 -25.83 -8.27 -1.75
C LYS A 870 -24.78 -9.15 -1.07
N ASN A 871 -23.60 -8.60 -0.80
CA ASN A 871 -22.52 -9.31 -0.10
C ASN A 871 -22.81 -9.36 1.39
N VAL A 872 -22.84 -10.57 1.95
CA VAL A 872 -23.09 -10.76 3.39
C VAL A 872 -21.84 -10.37 4.17
N TRP A 873 -22.00 -9.46 5.13
CA TRP A 873 -20.94 -9.05 6.06
C TRP A 873 -20.84 -10.01 7.24
N TYR A 874 -21.96 -10.19 7.96
CA TYR A 874 -22.11 -11.14 9.05
C TYR A 874 -23.56 -11.57 9.18
N LYS A 875 -23.79 -12.61 9.96
CA LYS A 875 -25.12 -13.07 10.35
C LYS A 875 -25.37 -12.69 11.79
N ASP A 876 -26.49 -12.03 12.03
CA ASP A 876 -26.99 -11.70 13.36
C ASP A 876 -27.97 -12.74 13.82
N TYR A 877 -27.91 -13.09 15.10
CA TYR A 877 -28.72 -14.14 15.69
C TYR A 877 -29.48 -13.61 16.92
N GLN A 878 -30.79 -13.80 16.91
CA GLN A 878 -31.64 -13.40 18.01
C GLN A 878 -32.54 -14.56 18.45
N VAL A 879 -32.73 -14.73 19.76
CA VAL A 879 -33.68 -15.67 20.28
C VAL A 879 -34.99 -14.94 20.61
N VAL A 880 -36.03 -15.21 19.82
CA VAL A 880 -37.38 -14.62 20.01
C VAL A 880 -38.36 -15.75 20.30
N ASN A 881 -39.00 -15.71 21.44
CA ASN A 881 -39.93 -16.74 21.88
C ASN A 881 -39.36 -18.18 21.84
N GLY A 882 -38.06 -18.34 22.20
CA GLY A 882 -37.38 -19.63 22.19
C GLY A 882 -36.92 -20.11 20.81
N GLN A 883 -37.19 -19.34 19.74
CA GLN A 883 -36.72 -19.64 18.39
C GLN A 883 -35.51 -18.79 18.04
N LEU A 884 -34.54 -19.41 17.40
CA LEU A 884 -33.35 -18.71 16.88
C LEU A 884 -33.69 -18.09 15.51
N ILE A 885 -33.67 -16.77 15.44
CA ILE A 885 -33.88 -16.02 14.20
C ILE A 885 -32.51 -15.60 13.68
N GLU A 886 -32.21 -15.97 12.43
CA GLU A 886 -31.01 -15.57 11.70
C GLU A 886 -31.32 -14.39 10.75
N THR A 887 -30.53 -13.34 10.78
CA THR A 887 -30.63 -12.18 9.88
C THR A 887 -29.30 -11.90 9.20
N ASN A 888 -29.29 -11.76 7.87
CA ASN A 888 -28.10 -11.37 7.14
C ASN A 888 -27.91 -9.86 7.19
N VAL A 889 -26.73 -9.43 7.58
CA VAL A 889 -26.28 -8.03 7.47
C VAL A 889 -25.35 -7.91 6.28
N TYR A 890 -25.62 -6.93 5.42
CA TYR A 890 -24.95 -6.77 4.15
C TYR A 890 -23.92 -5.63 4.16
N TYR A 891 -22.89 -5.77 3.35
CA TYR A 891 -21.98 -4.68 2.97
C TYR A 891 -22.68 -3.64 2.10
N LEU A 892 -21.92 -2.61 1.67
CA LEU A 892 -22.44 -1.56 0.80
C LEU A 892 -22.93 -2.14 -0.54
N GLY A 893 -24.12 -1.74 -0.94
CA GLY A 893 -24.64 -1.95 -2.29
C GLY A 893 -24.07 -0.95 -3.30
N PHE A 894 -24.75 -0.74 -4.41
CA PHE A 894 -24.40 0.25 -5.42
C PHE A 894 -24.16 1.64 -4.79
N THR A 895 -22.96 2.16 -4.90
CA THR A 895 -22.56 3.40 -4.25
C THR A 895 -21.79 4.30 -5.23
N PRO A 896 -22.45 5.35 -5.76
CA PRO A 896 -21.80 6.34 -6.61
C PRO A 896 -21.01 7.35 -5.77
N ASN A 897 -19.87 7.81 -6.30
CA ASN A 897 -19.08 8.89 -5.71
C ASN A 897 -18.60 9.86 -6.79
N LEU A 898 -18.59 11.14 -6.47
CA LEU A 898 -18.04 12.22 -7.28
C LEU A 898 -16.85 12.84 -6.53
N THR A 899 -15.72 12.98 -7.21
CA THR A 899 -14.51 13.61 -6.65
C THR A 899 -14.04 14.74 -7.54
N LEU A 900 -13.84 15.92 -6.97
CA LEU A 900 -13.21 17.05 -7.61
C LEU A 900 -11.83 17.27 -6.99
N SER A 901 -10.79 17.29 -7.81
CA SER A 901 -9.40 17.51 -7.35
C SER A 901 -8.83 18.75 -8.03
N TRP A 902 -8.07 19.55 -7.27
CA TRP A 902 -7.40 20.73 -7.79
C TRP A 902 -6.02 20.90 -7.17
N LYS A 903 -5.10 21.48 -7.95
CA LYS A 903 -3.80 21.93 -7.47
C LYS A 903 -3.48 23.27 -8.10
N LEU A 904 -3.24 24.27 -7.27
CA LEU A 904 -2.84 25.62 -7.65
C LEU A 904 -1.35 25.79 -7.33
N LYS A 905 -0.66 26.47 -8.27
CA LYS A 905 0.75 26.86 -8.13
C LYS A 905 0.88 28.29 -7.65
#